data_dbd4c531f51a876cb83a6d25f03df97e
#
_entry.id   dbd4c531f51a876cb83a6d25f03df97e
#
_cell.length_a   1.000
_cell.length_b   1.000
_cell.length_c   1.000
_cell.angle_alpha   90.00
_cell.angle_beta   90.00
_cell.angle_gamma   90.00
#
_symmetry.space_group_name_H-M   'P 1'
#
loop_
_entity.id
_entity.type
_entity.pdbx_description
1 polymer ?
#
loop_
_entity_poly.entity_id
_entity_poly.type
_entity_poly.pdbx_seq_one_letter_code
_entity_poly.pdbx_strand_id
1 'polypeptide(L)'
;MSAKRILVFSILALFCFSPMQGPLTSHLQPDAGVFETGPISFDILMMGNSYTSANSLDSLVDGVMNDASNPANVTSLTGGGMRLSQHSSNVGTAGHQWNTTLNNGAWNWVVLQDQSQIPGFPRSQQEWIDSKNGAVQLAQTIDDKGADSVLMMTWGRRDGDSMNTQRFPDFSTMQDELEAGYLDYRDNMSSHGDVWIAPVGLAFEHIHDKIVADGGVPTNSGNTFYDLYSSDGSHPSLSGSYLAAVVIYATITGDNPVGLSHSTSLSNSLVLELQQAASATVFNETSHLDYPWQTNNQNQLPPINLSAIPDGALAFEWVKQHGVQDDVTINDVTIDVNGTIFAAGNSDIMSSNSTIGPCEFPEDMLMFVIKMQPNGHCSWVANVTLSGAGSVKTGWAMNSITHDFYGNSYVVGTMTGSHTGQSKTYTFNENISFTLSSSVEAKGFVGKLNPQGEWQWVKILNGTTSHSEITSIDANMQGEIVICGRYERISGYYTGTLEFDGITLQSHNYAAIFVASISTHGNWNWASSANLYQLHSPNPSGLEEFEVHEISIDSVSEAVITGAFKGYTDTFASFGNFEIEAVNHDRSTFIAKIDSNGVWQWAQKFNSHTSTHYGYSIDTDSNDDIFIAGEFYGDLSINSTTISAGGNSQCFVGKLLGNGSWDWLREVDSSGSACYSIATDVHDNALVTGKYNKVANFGGIQLALAAGNNDIFLAKINGTGDWKYTMGAGTSSNDDAKSIFSDRNGNAYLSGKMEIGTAKYGPITKQNAQGIDWFIGKLTSDYDGDGEPDSIDDDDDGDYIIDIYDKCQYSANGFESIAAFDHDSDGCRDSDEDDDDDDDGLNDSIDDCPKGMTGWSSSNLTDLDSDGCMDALEDYDDDADGYEDYEDYCQRIPGNSTMEYEKGCPDSDGDGRPDILDPFPNDASEWQDTDGDGVGNNSDAFPLDATQQSDTDGDGYGDE
;
A
#
# COMPACT_ATOMS: atom_id res chain seq x y z
N MET A 1 7.98 36.29 42.01
CA MET A 1 8.55 35.61 43.19
C MET A 1 8.57 34.13 42.89
N SER A 2 9.71 33.76 42.69
CA SER A 2 10.51 32.66 43.28
C SER A 2 10.33 31.26 42.60
N ALA A 3 11.37 30.98 41.91
CA ALA A 3 11.81 29.71 41.35
C ALA A 3 11.90 28.56 42.39
N LYS A 4 11.77 27.32 41.91
CA LYS A 4 12.63 26.24 42.40
C LYS A 4 12.86 25.21 41.27
N ARG A 5 14.12 25.17 40.85
CA ARG A 5 14.72 24.03 40.13
C ARG A 5 14.92 22.90 41.14
N ILE A 6 14.72 21.66 40.71
CA ILE A 6 15.33 20.49 41.34
C ILE A 6 16.03 19.68 40.25
N LEU A 7 17.29 19.48 40.46
CA LEU A 7 18.28 18.67 39.75
C LEU A 7 18.20 17.27 40.35
N VAL A 8 18.16 16.21 39.54
CA VAL A 8 18.42 14.85 40.02
C VAL A 8 19.49 14.16 39.17
N PHE A 9 20.38 13.56 39.88
CA PHE A 9 21.67 12.96 39.50
C PHE A 9 21.49 11.61 38.80
N SER A 10 22.33 11.38 37.81
CA SER A 10 22.69 10.06 37.25
C SER A 10 23.36 9.17 38.31
N ILE A 11 23.01 7.91 38.36
CA ILE A 11 23.87 6.84 38.89
C ILE A 11 23.90 5.70 37.86
N LEU A 12 25.09 5.51 37.28
CA LEU A 12 25.49 4.36 36.51
C LEU A 12 25.80 3.21 37.49
N ALA A 13 25.28 2.05 37.25
CA ALA A 13 25.81 0.82 37.83
C ALA A 13 25.93 -0.28 36.76
N LEU A 14 27.18 -0.54 36.40
CA LEU A 14 27.62 -1.69 35.59
C LEU A 14 27.51 -2.97 36.42
N PHE A 15 26.88 -4.01 35.88
CA PHE A 15 27.22 -5.38 36.23
C PHE A 15 27.27 -6.27 35.01
N CYS A 16 28.44 -6.79 34.73
CA CYS A 16 28.71 -7.89 33.81
C CYS A 16 28.27 -9.22 34.45
N PHE A 17 27.61 -10.08 33.67
CA PHE A 17 27.83 -11.53 33.77
C PHE A 17 27.56 -12.19 32.38
N SER A 18 28.52 -13.03 32.01
CA SER A 18 28.53 -13.84 30.77
C SER A 18 27.98 -15.27 31.06
N PRO A 19 27.88 -16.15 30.06
CA PRO A 19 26.69 -16.96 29.82
C PRO A 19 26.87 -18.42 30.26
N MET A 20 25.77 -19.14 30.41
CA MET A 20 25.77 -20.61 30.38
C MET A 20 24.79 -21.15 29.36
N GLN A 21 25.31 -22.02 28.50
CA GLN A 21 24.57 -22.81 27.53
C GLN A 21 23.95 -24.08 28.17
N GLY A 22 22.81 -24.45 27.66
CA GLY A 22 22.27 -25.81 27.73
C GLY A 22 20.92 -25.91 27.02
N PRO A 23 20.69 -26.94 26.22
CA PRO A 23 19.58 -26.98 25.30
C PRO A 23 18.34 -27.61 25.92
N LEU A 24 17.18 -27.05 25.64
CA LEU A 24 15.89 -27.74 25.80
C LEU A 24 15.07 -27.55 24.52
N THR A 25 14.78 -28.66 23.89
CA THR A 25 13.82 -28.82 22.82
C THR A 25 12.42 -28.85 23.40
N SER A 26 11.55 -27.97 22.96
CA SER A 26 10.11 -28.18 23.13
C SER A 26 9.41 -27.75 21.84
N HIS A 27 8.45 -28.57 21.44
CA HIS A 27 7.60 -28.38 20.30
C HIS A 27 6.75 -27.12 20.50
N LEU A 28 6.72 -26.22 19.50
CA LEU A 28 5.79 -25.12 19.44
C LEU A 28 4.80 -25.38 18.31
N GLN A 29 3.53 -25.29 18.61
CA GLN A 29 2.46 -25.04 17.65
C GLN A 29 2.50 -23.57 17.21
N PRO A 30 1.91 -23.21 16.07
CA PRO A 30 2.12 -21.89 15.51
C PRO A 30 1.31 -20.83 16.26
N ASP A 31 2.02 -19.94 16.91
CA ASP A 31 1.49 -18.68 17.39
C ASP A 31 0.90 -17.87 16.24
N ALA A 32 -0.25 -17.25 16.45
CA ALA A 32 -0.75 -16.17 15.65
C ALA A 32 0.22 -14.99 15.80
N GLY A 33 1.09 -14.82 14.81
CA GLY A 33 2.13 -13.81 14.86
C GLY A 33 1.56 -12.40 14.79
N VAL A 34 1.92 -11.60 15.75
CA VAL A 34 1.90 -10.14 15.67
C VAL A 34 2.73 -9.76 14.45
N PHE A 35 2.10 -9.20 13.43
CA PHE A 35 2.80 -8.61 12.30
C PHE A 35 3.27 -7.21 12.73
N GLU A 36 4.56 -7.11 13.10
CA GLU A 36 5.23 -5.81 13.07
C GLU A 36 5.05 -5.23 11.66
N THR A 37 4.40 -4.09 11.54
CA THR A 37 4.35 -3.27 10.33
C THR A 37 5.66 -2.51 10.14
N GLY A 38 6.77 -3.24 10.06
CA GLY A 38 8.01 -2.71 9.52
C GLY A 38 7.90 -2.63 8.00
N PRO A 39 8.72 -1.81 7.33
CA PRO A 39 8.74 -1.76 5.88
C PRO A 39 8.89 -3.18 5.33
N ILE A 40 8.13 -3.51 4.27
CA ILE A 40 8.16 -4.83 3.63
C ILE A 40 9.62 -5.16 3.30
N SER A 41 10.16 -6.18 3.95
CA SER A 41 11.52 -6.62 3.73
C SER A 41 11.53 -7.72 2.67
N PHE A 42 12.34 -7.53 1.62
CA PHE A 42 12.54 -8.55 0.59
C PHE A 42 13.50 -9.64 1.06
N ASP A 43 13.02 -10.87 1.19
CA ASP A 43 13.87 -12.03 1.43
C ASP A 43 14.30 -12.64 0.09
N ILE A 44 15.56 -12.46 -0.29
CA ILE A 44 16.12 -12.86 -1.58
C ILE A 44 17.14 -13.97 -1.40
N LEU A 45 16.94 -15.11 -2.07
CA LEU A 45 17.92 -16.19 -2.13
C LEU A 45 18.62 -16.18 -3.50
N MET A 46 19.94 -16.04 -3.53
CA MET A 46 20.73 -16.12 -4.76
C MET A 46 21.41 -17.49 -4.88
N MET A 47 21.16 -18.22 -5.93
CA MET A 47 21.77 -19.54 -6.20
C MET A 47 22.60 -19.46 -7.48
N GLY A 48 23.90 -19.61 -7.36
CA GLY A 48 24.81 -19.44 -8.50
C GLY A 48 26.19 -20.04 -8.29
N ASN A 49 27.13 -19.52 -9.04
CA ASN A 49 28.51 -19.99 -9.01
C ASN A 49 29.53 -18.86 -8.75
N SER A 50 30.73 -18.92 -9.34
CA SER A 50 31.75 -17.89 -9.15
C SER A 50 31.36 -16.51 -9.71
N TYR A 51 30.40 -16.40 -10.61
CA TYR A 51 29.88 -15.13 -11.09
C TYR A 51 29.01 -14.44 -10.02
N THR A 52 28.19 -15.21 -9.33
CA THR A 52 27.37 -14.72 -8.20
C THR A 52 28.23 -14.44 -6.96
N SER A 53 29.24 -15.25 -6.68
CA SER A 53 30.12 -15.01 -5.51
C SER A 53 31.19 -13.93 -5.74
N ALA A 54 31.45 -13.52 -6.98
CA ALA A 54 32.41 -12.48 -7.28
C ALA A 54 32.01 -11.14 -6.64
N ASN A 55 32.98 -10.48 -6.01
CA ASN A 55 32.79 -9.17 -5.35
C ASN A 55 31.63 -9.11 -4.34
N SER A 56 31.18 -10.26 -3.82
CA SER A 56 30.03 -10.41 -2.90
C SER A 56 28.76 -9.78 -3.51
N LEU A 57 28.32 -10.30 -4.66
CA LEU A 57 27.15 -9.77 -5.36
C LEU A 57 25.90 -9.75 -4.48
N ASP A 58 25.72 -10.72 -3.61
CA ASP A 58 24.68 -10.74 -2.58
C ASP A 58 24.68 -9.48 -1.71
N SER A 59 25.86 -9.11 -1.20
CA SER A 59 26.01 -7.89 -0.40
C SER A 59 25.84 -6.61 -1.23
N LEU A 60 26.16 -6.64 -2.52
CA LEU A 60 25.90 -5.49 -3.41
C LEU A 60 24.40 -5.33 -3.68
N VAL A 61 23.68 -6.42 -3.91
CA VAL A 61 22.20 -6.39 -4.07
C VAL A 61 21.56 -5.90 -2.77
N ASP A 62 21.92 -6.46 -1.62
CA ASP A 62 21.44 -6.03 -0.30
C ASP A 62 21.69 -4.53 -0.08
N GLY A 63 22.91 -4.05 -0.39
CA GLY A 63 23.27 -2.64 -0.26
C GLY A 63 22.43 -1.73 -1.17
N VAL A 64 22.25 -2.10 -2.44
CA VAL A 64 21.43 -1.33 -3.40
C VAL A 64 19.97 -1.28 -2.96
N MET A 65 19.40 -2.40 -2.53
CA MET A 65 18.02 -2.48 -2.04
C MET A 65 17.82 -1.58 -0.81
N ASN A 66 18.70 -1.69 0.18
CA ASN A 66 18.60 -0.89 1.41
C ASN A 66 18.88 0.62 1.16
N ASP A 67 19.82 0.97 0.30
CA ASP A 67 20.09 2.36 -0.08
C ASP A 67 18.90 3.01 -0.83
N ALA A 68 18.10 2.18 -1.53
CA ALA A 68 16.88 2.59 -2.19
C ALA A 68 15.64 2.62 -1.27
N SER A 69 15.82 2.41 0.03
CA SER A 69 14.72 2.28 1.01
C SER A 69 13.78 1.08 0.76
N ASN A 70 14.29 0.06 0.08
CA ASN A 70 13.64 -1.25 -0.09
C ASN A 70 14.36 -2.27 0.81
N PRO A 71 14.01 -2.41 2.09
CA PRO A 71 14.73 -3.30 3.00
C PRO A 71 14.81 -4.72 2.45
N ALA A 72 15.99 -5.31 2.48
CA ALA A 72 16.16 -6.67 1.98
C ALA A 72 17.08 -7.50 2.87
N ASN A 73 16.86 -8.82 2.87
CA ASN A 73 17.77 -9.82 3.39
C ASN A 73 18.26 -10.68 2.22
N VAL A 74 19.47 -10.49 1.76
CA VAL A 74 20.00 -11.26 0.64
C VAL A 74 20.91 -12.38 1.15
N THR A 75 20.55 -13.62 0.85
CA THR A 75 21.34 -14.82 1.17
C THR A 75 21.84 -15.47 -0.09
N SER A 76 23.06 -15.98 -0.12
CA SER A 76 23.58 -16.69 -1.30
C SER A 76 24.02 -18.11 -1.02
N LEU A 77 23.79 -19.00 -2.01
CA LEU A 77 24.26 -20.37 -2.08
C LEU A 77 25.09 -20.53 -3.37
N THR A 78 26.40 -20.52 -3.23
CA THR A 78 27.30 -20.51 -4.39
C THR A 78 28.33 -21.64 -4.34
N GLY A 79 28.73 -22.13 -5.52
CA GLY A 79 29.81 -23.10 -5.67
C GLY A 79 30.53 -22.94 -7.00
N GLY A 80 31.86 -22.96 -7.02
CA GLY A 80 32.66 -22.69 -8.22
C GLY A 80 32.24 -23.56 -9.41
N GLY A 81 31.82 -22.92 -10.52
CA GLY A 81 31.42 -23.59 -11.76
C GLY A 81 30.14 -24.41 -11.68
N MET A 82 29.36 -24.25 -10.63
CA MET A 82 28.08 -24.99 -10.48
C MET A 82 27.09 -24.65 -11.58
N ARG A 83 26.27 -25.64 -11.91
CA ARG A 83 25.18 -25.61 -12.90
C ARG A 83 23.85 -25.67 -12.20
N LEU A 84 22.78 -25.25 -12.86
CA LEU A 84 21.41 -25.39 -12.32
C LEU A 84 21.03 -26.85 -12.00
N SER A 85 21.51 -27.83 -12.81
CA SER A 85 21.33 -29.26 -12.52
C SER A 85 21.96 -29.69 -11.18
N GLN A 86 23.10 -29.11 -10.81
CA GLN A 86 23.76 -29.41 -9.53
C GLN A 86 23.10 -28.70 -8.35
N HIS A 87 22.61 -27.47 -8.55
CA HIS A 87 21.79 -26.77 -7.56
C HIS A 87 20.51 -27.56 -7.26
N SER A 88 19.80 -28.01 -8.30
CA SER A 88 18.61 -28.84 -8.17
C SER A 88 18.89 -30.15 -7.42
N SER A 89 20.00 -30.84 -7.76
CA SER A 89 20.40 -32.05 -7.05
C SER A 89 20.68 -31.82 -5.57
N ASN A 90 21.34 -30.70 -5.23
CA ASN A 90 21.62 -30.32 -3.85
C ASN A 90 20.34 -29.96 -3.07
N VAL A 91 19.40 -29.25 -3.71
CA VAL A 91 18.07 -28.95 -3.16
C VAL A 91 17.27 -30.22 -2.95
N GLY A 92 17.32 -31.18 -3.87
CA GLY A 92 16.65 -32.47 -3.74
C GLY A 92 17.26 -33.42 -2.67
N THR A 93 18.43 -33.08 -2.12
CA THR A 93 19.14 -33.93 -1.14
C THR A 93 18.79 -33.53 0.28
N ALA A 94 18.02 -34.36 0.97
CA ALA A 94 17.61 -34.11 2.35
C ALA A 94 18.80 -33.87 3.30
N GLY A 95 18.74 -32.80 4.06
CA GLY A 95 19.80 -32.40 5.01
C GLY A 95 21.00 -31.69 4.37
N HIS A 96 21.04 -31.55 3.06
CA HIS A 96 22.02 -30.70 2.39
C HIS A 96 21.75 -29.21 2.70
N GLN A 97 22.75 -28.37 2.78
CA GLN A 97 22.60 -26.94 3.08
C GLN A 97 21.64 -26.27 2.09
N TRP A 98 21.73 -26.53 0.78
CA TRP A 98 20.81 -25.98 -0.22
C TRP A 98 19.35 -26.38 0.04
N ASN A 99 19.11 -27.66 0.36
CA ASN A 99 17.80 -28.14 0.75
C ASN A 99 17.28 -27.43 2.00
N THR A 100 18.10 -27.32 3.03
CA THR A 100 17.71 -26.71 4.31
C THR A 100 17.44 -25.22 4.13
N THR A 101 18.28 -24.49 3.40
CA THR A 101 18.14 -23.03 3.22
C THR A 101 16.90 -22.71 2.39
N LEU A 102 16.70 -23.34 1.24
CA LEU A 102 15.53 -23.07 0.40
C LEU A 102 14.22 -23.43 1.09
N ASN A 103 14.19 -24.59 1.79
CA ASN A 103 12.94 -25.08 2.38
C ASN A 103 12.53 -24.41 3.70
N ASN A 104 13.47 -23.83 4.44
CA ASN A 104 13.20 -23.21 5.74
C ASN A 104 13.15 -21.69 5.71
N GLY A 105 13.48 -21.03 4.60
CA GLY A 105 13.36 -19.59 4.43
C GLY A 105 11.97 -19.22 3.89
N ALA A 106 11.51 -18.04 4.24
CA ALA A 106 10.33 -17.41 3.66
C ALA A 106 10.79 -16.45 2.56
N TRP A 107 11.14 -16.98 1.39
CA TRP A 107 11.69 -16.24 0.29
C TRP A 107 10.59 -15.55 -0.51
N ASN A 108 10.80 -14.28 -0.87
CA ASN A 108 9.99 -13.61 -1.89
C ASN A 108 10.55 -13.95 -3.28
N TRP A 109 11.89 -13.94 -3.41
CA TRP A 109 12.58 -14.11 -4.68
C TRP A 109 13.71 -15.12 -4.59
N VAL A 110 13.85 -15.97 -5.62
CA VAL A 110 15.02 -16.83 -5.78
C VAL A 110 15.71 -16.55 -7.11
N VAL A 111 16.88 -15.92 -7.02
CA VAL A 111 17.70 -15.58 -8.18
C VAL A 111 18.58 -16.77 -8.56
N LEU A 112 18.42 -17.27 -9.78
CA LEU A 112 19.10 -18.45 -10.31
C LEU A 112 20.12 -18.08 -11.36
N GLN A 113 21.36 -18.55 -11.24
CA GLN A 113 22.43 -18.33 -12.21
C GLN A 113 23.08 -19.64 -12.62
N ASP A 114 23.07 -19.93 -13.92
CA ASP A 114 23.72 -21.13 -14.47
C ASP A 114 25.22 -20.91 -14.74
N GLN A 115 25.92 -21.96 -15.09
CA GLN A 115 27.30 -21.88 -15.55
C GLN A 115 27.37 -21.07 -16.86
N SER A 116 28.29 -20.11 -16.91
CA SER A 116 28.32 -18.95 -17.80
C SER A 116 28.11 -19.20 -19.31
N GLN A 117 28.38 -20.38 -19.81
CA GLN A 117 28.31 -20.70 -21.25
C GLN A 117 27.19 -21.70 -21.59
N ILE A 118 26.64 -22.43 -20.59
CA ILE A 118 25.69 -23.50 -20.83
C ILE A 118 24.37 -23.00 -21.45
N PRO A 119 23.80 -21.88 -21.02
CA PRO A 119 22.57 -21.40 -21.68
C PRO A 119 22.76 -21.20 -23.18
N GLY A 120 23.95 -20.76 -23.65
CA GLY A 120 24.28 -20.61 -25.06
C GLY A 120 24.67 -21.89 -25.81
N PHE A 121 24.62 -23.08 -25.18
CA PHE A 121 24.94 -24.30 -25.88
C PHE A 121 23.78 -24.80 -26.76
N PRO A 122 24.05 -25.67 -27.76
CA PRO A 122 22.99 -26.30 -28.55
C PRO A 122 21.97 -27.03 -27.67
N ARG A 123 20.68 -26.88 -27.96
CA ARG A 123 19.58 -27.51 -27.21
C ARG A 123 19.62 -29.03 -27.20
N SER A 124 20.38 -29.63 -28.09
CA SER A 124 20.65 -31.09 -28.12
C SER A 124 21.85 -31.50 -27.27
N GLN A 125 22.61 -30.58 -26.70
CA GLN A 125 23.80 -30.90 -25.90
C GLN A 125 23.35 -31.31 -24.48
N GLN A 126 24.00 -32.36 -23.95
CA GLN A 126 23.59 -32.95 -22.68
C GLN A 126 23.69 -31.97 -21.51
N GLU A 127 24.72 -31.14 -21.48
CA GLU A 127 24.92 -30.13 -20.45
C GLU A 127 23.77 -29.12 -20.43
N TRP A 128 23.27 -28.70 -21.60
CA TRP A 128 22.12 -27.83 -21.71
C TRP A 128 20.86 -28.51 -21.21
N ILE A 129 20.62 -29.77 -21.67
CA ILE A 129 19.44 -30.55 -21.27
C ILE A 129 19.41 -30.74 -19.74
N ASP A 130 20.56 -31.09 -19.16
CA ASP A 130 20.66 -31.34 -17.72
C ASP A 130 20.40 -30.05 -16.93
N SER A 131 20.96 -28.91 -17.35
CA SER A 131 20.77 -27.61 -16.70
C SER A 131 19.33 -27.12 -16.82
N LYS A 132 18.73 -27.25 -18.01
CA LYS A 132 17.33 -26.92 -18.25
C LYS A 132 16.39 -27.74 -17.33
N ASN A 133 16.64 -29.05 -17.25
CA ASN A 133 15.84 -29.93 -16.37
C ASN A 133 16.03 -29.57 -14.89
N GLY A 134 17.24 -29.18 -14.51
CA GLY A 134 17.52 -28.68 -13.16
C GLY A 134 16.81 -27.35 -12.87
N ALA A 135 16.77 -26.44 -13.85
CA ALA A 135 16.03 -25.18 -13.75
C ALA A 135 14.53 -25.41 -13.51
N VAL A 136 13.90 -26.28 -14.28
CA VAL A 136 12.48 -26.66 -14.14
C VAL A 136 12.18 -27.24 -12.74
N GLN A 137 13.04 -28.13 -12.25
CA GLN A 137 12.86 -28.72 -10.90
C GLN A 137 13.04 -27.67 -9.79
N LEU A 138 13.95 -26.70 -9.99
CA LEU A 138 14.11 -25.59 -9.05
C LEU A 138 12.87 -24.69 -9.05
N ALA A 139 12.36 -24.32 -10.23
CA ALA A 139 11.15 -23.51 -10.36
C ALA A 139 9.99 -24.14 -9.60
N GLN A 140 9.73 -25.42 -9.79
CA GLN A 140 8.68 -26.15 -9.04
C GLN A 140 8.88 -26.07 -7.52
N THR A 141 10.13 -26.27 -7.05
CA THR A 141 10.41 -26.21 -5.61
C THR A 141 10.26 -24.79 -5.05
N ILE A 142 10.58 -23.78 -5.85
CA ILE A 142 10.46 -22.34 -5.48
C ILE A 142 8.98 -21.95 -5.42
N ASP A 143 8.20 -22.32 -6.43
CA ASP A 143 6.76 -22.10 -6.50
C ASP A 143 6.01 -22.80 -5.34
N ASP A 144 6.38 -24.05 -5.01
CA ASP A 144 5.87 -24.79 -3.84
C ASP A 144 6.12 -24.03 -2.50
N LYS A 145 6.98 -23.02 -2.49
CA LYS A 145 7.27 -22.17 -1.32
C LYS A 145 6.62 -20.79 -1.40
N GLY A 146 5.90 -20.50 -2.47
CA GLY A 146 5.28 -19.22 -2.71
C GLY A 146 6.28 -18.10 -3.05
N ALA A 147 7.44 -18.45 -3.61
CA ALA A 147 8.46 -17.52 -4.08
C ALA A 147 8.53 -17.50 -5.60
N ASP A 148 8.94 -16.37 -6.17
CA ASP A 148 9.15 -16.22 -7.60
C ASP A 148 10.60 -16.52 -8.01
N SER A 149 10.76 -17.02 -9.23
CA SER A 149 12.05 -17.32 -9.82
C SER A 149 12.56 -16.18 -10.69
N VAL A 150 13.82 -15.74 -10.47
CA VAL A 150 14.50 -14.78 -11.33
C VAL A 150 15.74 -15.42 -11.94
N LEU A 151 15.80 -15.53 -13.25
CA LEU A 151 16.98 -15.98 -13.97
C LEU A 151 17.94 -14.81 -14.15
N MET A 152 19.09 -14.81 -13.50
CA MET A 152 20.16 -13.84 -13.77
C MET A 152 20.84 -14.23 -15.09
N MET A 153 20.51 -13.52 -16.17
CA MET A 153 21.14 -13.71 -17.48
C MET A 153 22.61 -13.34 -17.38
N THR A 154 23.48 -14.31 -17.62
CA THR A 154 24.93 -14.06 -17.67
C THR A 154 25.33 -13.35 -18.96
N TRP A 155 26.52 -12.82 -18.99
CA TRP A 155 27.08 -12.05 -20.10
C TRP A 155 28.09 -12.85 -20.94
N GLY A 156 28.23 -12.47 -22.17
CA GLY A 156 29.28 -12.96 -23.08
C GLY A 156 30.68 -12.68 -22.54
N ARG A 157 31.63 -13.53 -22.84
CA ARG A 157 33.03 -13.28 -22.49
C ARG A 157 33.59 -12.13 -23.34
N ARG A 158 34.36 -11.22 -22.74
CA ARG A 158 34.87 -10.02 -23.36
C ARG A 158 35.53 -10.26 -24.72
N ASP A 159 36.38 -11.30 -24.79
CA ASP A 159 37.18 -11.63 -25.97
C ASP A 159 36.65 -12.91 -26.68
N GLY A 160 35.42 -13.29 -26.46
CA GLY A 160 34.83 -14.56 -26.88
C GLY A 160 35.29 -15.75 -26.02
N ASP A 161 34.79 -16.96 -26.31
CA ASP A 161 35.15 -18.17 -25.56
C ASP A 161 36.29 -18.95 -26.24
N SER A 162 37.48 -18.87 -25.69
CA SER A 162 38.67 -19.55 -26.20
C SER A 162 38.57 -21.10 -26.27
N MET A 163 37.61 -21.69 -25.50
CA MET A 163 37.37 -23.15 -25.55
C MET A 163 36.32 -23.54 -26.60
N ASN A 164 35.48 -22.60 -27.01
CA ASN A 164 34.39 -22.81 -27.96
C ASN A 164 34.41 -21.74 -29.07
N THR A 165 35.55 -21.40 -29.59
CA THR A 165 35.77 -20.27 -30.54
C THR A 165 34.97 -20.37 -31.83
N GLN A 166 34.58 -21.57 -32.25
CA GLN A 166 33.71 -21.73 -33.43
C GLN A 166 32.27 -21.33 -33.17
N ARG A 167 31.85 -21.37 -31.90
CA ARG A 167 30.48 -21.02 -31.50
C ARG A 167 30.42 -19.60 -30.93
N PHE A 168 31.37 -19.24 -30.10
CA PHE A 168 31.46 -17.97 -29.39
C PHE A 168 32.75 -17.23 -29.76
N PRO A 169 32.87 -16.77 -31.02
CA PRO A 169 34.09 -16.12 -31.51
C PRO A 169 34.37 -14.77 -30.86
N ASP A 170 33.32 -14.06 -30.44
CA ASP A 170 33.32 -12.74 -29.84
C ASP A 170 32.23 -12.60 -28.80
N PHE A 171 32.17 -11.41 -28.16
CA PHE A 171 31.21 -11.11 -27.13
C PHE A 171 29.76 -11.16 -27.65
N SER A 172 29.44 -10.42 -28.72
CA SER A 172 28.09 -10.27 -29.23
C SER A 172 27.48 -11.62 -29.65
N THR A 173 28.23 -12.41 -30.43
CA THR A 173 27.78 -13.77 -30.82
C THR A 173 27.51 -14.65 -29.60
N MET A 174 28.30 -14.53 -28.52
CA MET A 174 28.09 -15.29 -27.31
C MET A 174 26.85 -14.75 -26.56
N GLN A 175 26.66 -13.45 -26.54
CA GLN A 175 25.52 -12.81 -25.85
C GLN A 175 24.18 -13.19 -26.49
N ASP A 176 24.09 -13.15 -27.82
CA ASP A 176 22.90 -13.58 -28.58
C ASP A 176 22.48 -15.03 -28.22
N GLU A 177 23.46 -15.93 -28.16
CA GLU A 177 23.18 -17.33 -27.82
C GLU A 177 22.85 -17.55 -26.34
N LEU A 178 23.39 -16.74 -25.44
CA LEU A 178 23.06 -16.76 -24.03
C LEU A 178 21.63 -16.26 -23.81
N GLU A 179 21.27 -15.14 -24.42
CA GLU A 179 19.92 -14.58 -24.35
C GLU A 179 18.90 -15.61 -24.83
N ALA A 180 19.05 -16.18 -26.03
CA ALA A 180 18.17 -17.23 -26.54
C ALA A 180 18.06 -18.41 -25.56
N GLY A 181 19.17 -18.77 -24.88
CA GLY A 181 19.15 -19.87 -23.90
C GLY A 181 18.41 -19.56 -22.61
N TYR A 182 18.50 -18.34 -22.13
CA TYR A 182 17.75 -17.94 -20.94
C TYR A 182 16.26 -17.77 -21.22
N LEU A 183 15.87 -17.31 -22.42
CA LEU A 183 14.49 -17.32 -22.88
C LEU A 183 13.91 -18.75 -22.91
N ASP A 184 14.67 -19.71 -23.48
CA ASP A 184 14.26 -21.11 -23.46
C ASP A 184 14.17 -21.69 -22.03
N TYR A 185 15.02 -21.29 -21.10
CA TYR A 185 14.89 -21.69 -19.70
C TYR A 185 13.60 -21.16 -19.09
N ARG A 186 13.34 -19.85 -19.20
CA ARG A 186 12.11 -19.21 -18.74
C ARG A 186 10.87 -19.95 -19.27
N ASP A 187 10.81 -20.16 -20.56
CA ASP A 187 9.66 -20.79 -21.22
C ASP A 187 9.43 -22.23 -20.75
N ASN A 188 10.50 -23.00 -20.45
CA ASN A 188 10.38 -24.34 -19.88
C ASN A 188 10.02 -24.34 -18.38
N MET A 189 10.39 -23.31 -17.65
CA MET A 189 10.12 -23.17 -16.21
C MET A 189 8.72 -22.62 -15.93
N SER A 190 8.13 -21.84 -16.83
CA SER A 190 6.87 -21.11 -16.65
C SER A 190 5.62 -21.96 -16.36
N SER A 191 5.70 -23.28 -16.52
CA SER A 191 4.66 -24.20 -16.06
C SER A 191 4.67 -24.43 -14.53
N HIS A 192 5.64 -23.87 -13.83
CA HIS A 192 5.87 -24.01 -12.39
C HIS A 192 6.11 -22.64 -11.76
N GLY A 193 5.09 -21.78 -11.80
CA GLY A 193 5.14 -20.43 -11.24
C GLY A 193 5.71 -19.37 -12.18
N ASP A 194 5.75 -18.14 -11.70
CA ASP A 194 6.28 -17.01 -12.45
C ASP A 194 7.81 -17.04 -12.51
N VAL A 195 8.34 -16.82 -13.71
CA VAL A 195 9.79 -16.86 -13.98
C VAL A 195 10.20 -15.64 -14.77
N TRP A 196 11.04 -14.83 -14.17
CA TRP A 196 11.53 -13.58 -14.72
C TRP A 196 12.98 -13.67 -15.15
N ILE A 197 13.43 -12.73 -15.99
CA ILE A 197 14.85 -12.62 -16.38
C ILE A 197 15.39 -11.27 -15.96
N ALA A 198 16.44 -11.27 -15.13
CA ALA A 198 17.27 -10.10 -14.89
C ALA A 198 18.30 -10.00 -16.03
N PRO A 199 18.17 -9.03 -16.95
CA PRO A 199 18.91 -9.00 -18.21
C PRO A 199 20.32 -8.44 -18.06
N VAL A 200 21.12 -8.97 -17.14
CA VAL A 200 22.48 -8.46 -16.86
C VAL A 200 23.35 -8.52 -18.08
N GLY A 201 23.27 -9.61 -18.88
CA GLY A 201 24.03 -9.74 -20.12
C GLY A 201 23.70 -8.66 -21.14
N LEU A 202 22.42 -8.28 -21.27
CA LEU A 202 22.00 -7.19 -22.17
C LEU A 202 22.46 -5.81 -21.66
N ALA A 203 22.61 -5.62 -20.35
CA ALA A 203 23.19 -4.38 -19.81
C ALA A 203 24.70 -4.28 -20.11
N PHE A 204 25.43 -5.40 -20.14
CA PHE A 204 26.80 -5.45 -20.63
C PHE A 204 26.86 -5.12 -22.14
N GLU A 205 25.90 -5.65 -22.92
CA GLU A 205 25.79 -5.40 -24.36
C GLU A 205 25.44 -3.94 -24.65
N HIS A 206 24.57 -3.32 -23.89
CA HIS A 206 24.25 -1.90 -24.00
C HIS A 206 25.52 -1.02 -23.90
N ILE A 207 26.41 -1.31 -22.94
CA ILE A 207 27.69 -0.59 -22.78
C ILE A 207 28.64 -0.91 -23.94
N HIS A 208 28.71 -2.18 -24.37
CA HIS A 208 29.52 -2.60 -25.54
C HIS A 208 29.11 -1.81 -26.79
N ASP A 209 27.83 -1.81 -27.11
CA ASP A 209 27.28 -1.22 -28.33
C ASP A 209 27.39 0.30 -28.34
N LYS A 210 27.25 0.93 -27.19
CA LYS A 210 27.50 2.37 -27.02
C LYS A 210 28.93 2.72 -27.40
N ILE A 211 29.93 1.94 -26.96
CA ILE A 211 31.31 2.16 -27.30
C ILE A 211 31.53 1.98 -28.80
N VAL A 212 30.91 0.97 -29.41
CA VAL A 212 30.99 0.74 -30.88
C VAL A 212 30.35 1.91 -31.63
N ALA A 213 29.19 2.37 -31.19
CA ALA A 213 28.49 3.52 -31.80
C ALA A 213 29.32 4.81 -31.75
N ASP A 214 30.06 5.00 -30.64
CA ASP A 214 30.98 6.11 -30.46
C ASP A 214 32.29 5.95 -31.25
N GLY A 215 32.44 4.87 -32.03
CA GLY A 215 33.64 4.57 -32.85
C GLY A 215 34.80 3.97 -32.05
N GLY A 216 34.58 3.53 -30.84
CA GLY A 216 35.52 2.83 -29.98
C GLY A 216 35.67 1.34 -30.30
N VAL A 217 36.59 0.69 -29.61
CA VAL A 217 36.78 -0.78 -29.66
C VAL A 217 36.56 -1.33 -28.24
N PRO A 218 35.48 -2.04 -27.96
CA PRO A 218 35.12 -2.50 -26.61
C PRO A 218 36.20 -3.33 -25.91
N THR A 219 36.94 -4.16 -26.65
CA THR A 219 38.00 -5.02 -26.11
C THR A 219 39.33 -4.28 -25.80
N ASN A 220 39.41 -2.97 -26.09
CA ASN A 220 40.55 -2.17 -25.71
C ASN A 220 40.46 -1.73 -24.25
N SER A 221 41.57 -1.77 -23.52
CA SER A 221 41.63 -1.26 -22.16
C SER A 221 41.35 0.25 -22.08
N GLY A 222 40.74 0.69 -20.99
CA GLY A 222 40.48 2.10 -20.72
C GLY A 222 39.08 2.58 -21.16
N ASN A 223 38.17 1.66 -21.40
CA ASN A 223 36.76 1.95 -21.58
C ASN A 223 35.91 1.15 -20.58
N THR A 224 34.68 1.55 -20.37
CA THR A 224 33.77 0.98 -19.35
C THR A 224 33.51 -0.50 -19.61
N PHE A 225 33.29 -0.93 -20.86
CA PHE A 225 33.04 -2.34 -21.17
C PHE A 225 34.22 -3.24 -20.80
N TYR A 226 35.46 -2.83 -21.13
CA TYR A 226 36.65 -3.58 -20.74
C TYR A 226 36.74 -3.72 -19.21
N ASP A 227 36.41 -2.67 -18.50
CA ASP A 227 36.50 -2.57 -17.04
C ASP A 227 35.36 -3.29 -16.31
N LEU A 228 34.31 -3.78 -17.00
CA LEU A 228 33.32 -4.69 -16.43
C LEU A 228 33.87 -6.06 -16.04
N TYR A 229 35.01 -6.44 -16.64
CA TYR A 229 35.58 -7.78 -16.46
C TYR A 229 36.85 -7.75 -15.59
N SER A 230 37.03 -8.86 -14.87
CA SER A 230 38.35 -9.19 -14.31
C SER A 230 39.39 -9.47 -15.41
N SER A 231 40.63 -9.63 -15.01
CA SER A 231 41.75 -9.85 -15.95
C SER A 231 41.62 -11.09 -16.85
N ASP A 232 40.72 -12.03 -16.50
CA ASP A 232 40.47 -13.23 -17.29
C ASP A 232 39.45 -13.01 -18.42
N GLY A 233 38.83 -11.84 -18.51
CA GLY A 233 37.82 -11.51 -19.52
C GLY A 233 36.52 -12.29 -19.44
N SER A 234 36.26 -12.93 -18.29
CA SER A 234 35.08 -13.80 -18.05
C SER A 234 34.34 -13.43 -16.76
N HIS A 235 35.05 -13.48 -15.63
CA HIS A 235 34.49 -13.08 -14.33
C HIS A 235 34.27 -11.56 -14.26
N PRO A 236 33.25 -11.11 -13.51
CA PRO A 236 33.01 -9.68 -13.37
C PRO A 236 34.09 -9.03 -12.49
N SER A 237 34.45 -7.80 -12.82
CA SER A 237 35.08 -6.88 -11.89
C SER A 237 34.10 -6.35 -10.87
N LEU A 238 34.51 -5.43 -10.01
CA LEU A 238 33.60 -4.73 -9.13
C LEU A 238 32.54 -3.92 -9.91
N SER A 239 32.93 -3.32 -11.04
CA SER A 239 32.00 -2.59 -11.92
C SER A 239 30.94 -3.52 -12.53
N GLY A 240 31.36 -4.70 -13.02
CA GLY A 240 30.45 -5.70 -13.58
C GLY A 240 29.51 -6.28 -12.55
N SER A 241 30.00 -6.53 -11.31
CA SER A 241 29.12 -7.00 -10.23
C SER A 241 28.17 -5.91 -9.75
N TYR A 242 28.58 -4.65 -9.72
CA TYR A 242 27.67 -3.54 -9.39
C TYR A 242 26.58 -3.36 -10.46
N LEU A 243 26.95 -3.45 -11.75
CA LEU A 243 25.96 -3.44 -12.84
C LEU A 243 24.96 -4.59 -12.69
N ALA A 244 25.41 -5.81 -12.35
CA ALA A 244 24.51 -6.93 -12.09
C ALA A 244 23.57 -6.64 -10.90
N ALA A 245 24.07 -6.03 -9.83
CA ALA A 245 23.26 -5.70 -8.66
C ALA A 245 22.13 -4.69 -8.99
N VAL A 246 22.45 -3.60 -9.72
CA VAL A 246 21.44 -2.60 -10.08
C VAL A 246 20.45 -3.10 -11.15
N VAL A 247 20.84 -4.05 -12.01
CA VAL A 247 19.91 -4.73 -12.94
C VAL A 247 18.97 -5.66 -12.18
N ILE A 248 19.47 -6.46 -11.22
CA ILE A 248 18.62 -7.33 -10.38
C ILE A 248 17.66 -6.47 -9.57
N TYR A 249 18.13 -5.38 -8.97
CA TYR A 249 17.29 -4.42 -8.27
C TYR A 249 16.15 -3.91 -9.16
N ALA A 250 16.47 -3.33 -10.31
CA ALA A 250 15.47 -2.79 -11.23
C ALA A 250 14.51 -3.85 -11.75
N THR A 251 14.97 -5.11 -11.93
CA THR A 251 14.13 -6.23 -12.35
C THR A 251 13.11 -6.60 -11.29
N ILE A 252 13.52 -6.65 -10.02
CA ILE A 252 12.65 -7.08 -8.90
C ILE A 252 11.69 -5.98 -8.48
N THR A 253 12.18 -4.74 -8.36
CA THR A 253 11.41 -3.63 -7.77
C THR A 253 10.61 -2.81 -8.79
N GLY A 254 11.05 -2.77 -10.06
CA GLY A 254 10.53 -1.82 -11.03
C GLY A 254 11.04 -0.39 -10.84
N ASP A 255 11.87 -0.15 -9.85
CA ASP A 255 12.42 1.17 -9.58
C ASP A 255 13.65 1.47 -10.44
N ASN A 256 13.73 2.69 -10.92
CA ASN A 256 14.89 3.12 -11.72
C ASN A 256 16.12 3.29 -10.83
N PRO A 257 17.26 2.59 -11.15
CA PRO A 257 18.45 2.65 -10.34
C PRO A 257 19.28 3.95 -10.49
N VAL A 258 18.92 4.84 -11.42
CA VAL A 258 19.68 6.07 -11.70
C VAL A 258 19.61 7.04 -10.52
N GLY A 259 20.77 7.41 -10.00
CA GLY A 259 20.88 8.34 -8.88
C GLY A 259 20.86 7.69 -7.49
N LEU A 260 20.78 6.36 -7.40
CA LEU A 260 20.95 5.67 -6.13
C LEU A 260 22.33 5.94 -5.53
N SER A 261 22.35 6.10 -4.23
CA SER A 261 23.62 6.15 -3.48
C SER A 261 24.34 4.78 -3.55
N HIS A 262 25.62 4.75 -3.24
CA HIS A 262 26.39 3.52 -3.22
C HIS A 262 27.50 3.56 -2.20
N SER A 263 27.82 2.41 -1.63
CA SER A 263 28.93 2.22 -0.68
C SER A 263 30.18 1.60 -1.31
N THR A 264 30.28 1.54 -2.66
CA THR A 264 31.40 0.93 -3.37
C THR A 264 32.59 1.88 -3.53
N SER A 265 33.75 1.33 -3.89
CA SER A 265 34.93 2.13 -4.21
C SER A 265 34.96 2.67 -5.65
N LEU A 266 33.89 2.49 -6.42
CA LEU A 266 33.77 3.03 -7.79
C LEU A 266 33.57 4.55 -7.75
N SER A 267 33.99 5.24 -8.82
CA SER A 267 33.71 6.67 -8.93
C SER A 267 32.25 6.95 -9.21
N ASN A 268 31.71 8.07 -8.71
CA ASN A 268 30.31 8.45 -8.91
C ASN A 268 29.94 8.55 -10.40
N SER A 269 30.85 8.99 -11.27
CA SER A 269 30.61 9.05 -12.72
C SER A 269 30.47 7.66 -13.34
N LEU A 270 31.25 6.68 -12.90
CA LEU A 270 31.14 5.30 -13.38
C LEU A 270 29.85 4.65 -12.82
N VAL A 271 29.55 4.86 -11.56
CA VAL A 271 28.32 4.38 -10.94
C VAL A 271 27.11 4.89 -11.71
N LEU A 272 27.04 6.18 -12.01
CA LEU A 272 25.96 6.77 -12.79
C LEU A 272 25.86 6.15 -14.20
N GLU A 273 26.97 5.91 -14.88
CA GLU A 273 26.99 5.25 -16.20
C GLU A 273 26.43 3.82 -16.11
N LEU A 274 26.81 3.05 -15.07
CA LEU A 274 26.30 1.70 -14.86
C LEU A 274 24.81 1.68 -14.50
N GLN A 275 24.36 2.62 -13.69
CA GLN A 275 22.95 2.80 -13.36
C GLN A 275 22.12 3.17 -14.60
N GLN A 276 22.64 4.06 -15.45
CA GLN A 276 21.99 4.44 -16.71
C GLN A 276 21.91 3.24 -17.67
N ALA A 277 22.94 2.41 -17.75
CA ALA A 277 22.93 1.21 -18.58
C ALA A 277 21.87 0.20 -18.07
N ALA A 278 21.79 -0.03 -16.77
CA ALA A 278 20.76 -0.88 -16.16
C ALA A 278 19.35 -0.34 -16.46
N SER A 279 19.14 0.96 -16.27
CA SER A 279 17.88 1.64 -16.58
C SER A 279 17.51 1.50 -18.06
N ALA A 280 18.42 1.80 -18.97
CA ALA A 280 18.19 1.68 -20.41
C ALA A 280 17.91 0.25 -20.88
N THR A 281 18.34 -0.76 -20.13
CA THR A 281 18.12 -2.16 -20.45
C THR A 281 16.79 -2.66 -19.89
N VAL A 282 16.50 -2.40 -18.60
CA VAL A 282 15.30 -2.93 -17.92
C VAL A 282 14.05 -2.16 -18.33
N PHE A 283 14.16 -0.83 -18.47
CA PHE A 283 13.01 0.01 -18.83
C PHE A 283 12.95 0.32 -20.34
N ASN A 284 13.52 -0.54 -21.16
CA ASN A 284 13.44 -0.44 -22.61
C ASN A 284 12.05 -0.89 -23.09
N GLU A 285 11.23 0.06 -23.54
CA GLU A 285 9.87 -0.20 -24.05
C GLU A 285 9.84 -1.10 -25.30
N THR A 286 10.96 -1.29 -25.98
CA THR A 286 11.09 -2.21 -27.11
C THR A 286 11.61 -3.59 -26.70
N SER A 287 11.88 -3.81 -25.42
CA SER A 287 12.31 -5.11 -24.91
C SER A 287 11.23 -6.16 -25.10
N HIS A 288 11.65 -7.36 -25.46
CA HIS A 288 10.78 -8.54 -25.52
C HIS A 288 10.74 -9.32 -24.18
N LEU A 289 11.40 -8.78 -23.16
CA LEU A 289 11.37 -9.34 -21.82
C LEU A 289 10.22 -8.72 -21.03
N ASP A 290 9.48 -9.58 -20.34
CA ASP A 290 8.46 -9.19 -19.37
C ASP A 290 9.10 -9.18 -17.98
N TYR A 291 8.63 -8.28 -17.12
CA TYR A 291 9.15 -8.11 -15.75
C TYR A 291 8.01 -8.27 -14.73
N PRO A 292 8.33 -8.61 -13.46
CA PRO A 292 7.33 -8.80 -12.41
C PRO A 292 6.33 -7.66 -12.30
N TRP A 293 6.82 -6.45 -12.46
CA TRP A 293 6.07 -5.21 -12.39
C TRP A 293 5.29 -4.85 -13.67
N GLN A 294 5.43 -5.63 -14.77
CA GLN A 294 4.72 -5.43 -16.05
C GLN A 294 3.56 -6.40 -16.26
N THR A 295 3.46 -7.48 -15.51
CA THR A 295 2.46 -8.52 -15.80
C THR A 295 1.14 -8.25 -15.12
N ASN A 296 0.08 -8.33 -15.89
CA ASN A 296 -1.31 -8.15 -15.46
C ASN A 296 -1.81 -9.13 -14.38
N ASN A 297 -1.00 -10.10 -13.96
CA ASN A 297 -1.38 -11.06 -12.94
C ASN A 297 -0.84 -10.73 -11.55
N GLN A 298 0.03 -9.73 -11.41
CA GLN A 298 0.51 -9.25 -10.10
C GLN A 298 -0.13 -7.94 -9.66
N ASN A 299 -1.11 -7.42 -10.38
CA ASN A 299 -1.97 -6.33 -9.93
C ASN A 299 -2.96 -6.77 -8.83
N GLN A 300 -2.81 -7.95 -8.28
CA GLN A 300 -3.32 -8.24 -6.95
C GLN A 300 -2.19 -7.91 -5.96
N LEU A 301 -2.10 -6.64 -5.62
CA LEU A 301 -1.57 -6.26 -4.33
C LEU A 301 -2.11 -7.26 -3.30
N PRO A 302 -1.33 -7.72 -2.31
CA PRO A 302 -1.84 -8.62 -1.30
C PRO A 302 -3.21 -8.12 -0.85
N PRO A 303 -4.19 -9.00 -0.65
CA PRO A 303 -5.50 -8.54 -0.21
C PRO A 303 -5.32 -7.65 1.01
N ILE A 304 -5.98 -6.49 0.99
CA ILE A 304 -5.96 -5.58 2.13
C ILE A 304 -6.50 -6.34 3.32
N ASN A 305 -5.72 -6.45 4.37
CA ASN A 305 -6.22 -6.96 5.64
C ASN A 305 -7.03 -5.86 6.33
N LEU A 306 -8.31 -5.75 5.99
CA LEU A 306 -9.19 -4.72 6.52
C LEU A 306 -9.30 -4.74 8.05
N SER A 307 -9.08 -5.90 8.69
CA SER A 307 -9.10 -5.99 10.14
C SER A 307 -7.84 -5.39 10.81
N ALA A 308 -6.80 -5.12 10.05
CA ALA A 308 -5.59 -4.45 10.52
C ALA A 308 -5.57 -2.94 10.20
N ILE A 309 -6.62 -2.42 9.57
CA ILE A 309 -6.76 -0.99 9.26
C ILE A 309 -7.97 -0.48 10.01
N PRO A 310 -7.81 0.35 11.04
CA PRO A 310 -8.93 0.88 11.80
C PRO A 310 -9.89 1.70 10.92
N ASP A 311 -11.20 1.52 11.10
CA ASP A 311 -12.25 2.35 10.48
C ASP A 311 -12.63 3.52 11.41
N GLY A 312 -11.62 4.21 11.95
CA GLY A 312 -11.73 5.32 12.88
C GLY A 312 -11.83 6.70 12.22
N ALA A 313 -11.62 7.72 13.04
CA ALA A 313 -11.34 9.08 12.63
C ALA A 313 -9.95 9.14 11.96
N LEU A 314 -9.56 10.33 11.48
CA LEU A 314 -8.24 10.59 10.92
C LEU A 314 -7.69 11.87 11.51
N ALA A 315 -6.43 11.88 11.91
CA ALA A 315 -5.72 13.07 12.35
C ALA A 315 -4.53 13.40 11.44
N PHE A 316 -4.10 14.66 11.45
CA PHE A 316 -2.97 15.09 10.66
C PHE A 316 -1.64 14.61 11.25
N GLU A 317 -1.03 13.62 10.62
CA GLU A 317 0.36 13.19 10.91
C GLU A 317 1.34 14.32 10.58
N TRP A 318 1.19 14.94 9.41
CA TRP A 318 1.99 16.10 9.03
C TRP A 318 1.27 17.00 8.03
N VAL A 319 1.67 18.27 8.00
CA VAL A 319 1.27 19.25 6.97
C VAL A 319 2.51 19.91 6.41
N LYS A 320 2.66 19.90 5.09
CA LYS A 320 3.67 20.69 4.35
C LYS A 320 2.99 21.87 3.71
N GLN A 321 3.66 22.99 3.75
CA GLN A 321 3.19 24.28 3.23
C GLN A 321 4.33 24.94 2.48
N HIS A 322 4.03 25.54 1.36
CA HIS A 322 4.98 26.39 0.66
C HIS A 322 4.24 27.52 -0.02
N GLY A 323 4.81 28.68 0.15
CA GLY A 323 4.42 29.86 -0.54
C GLY A 323 5.55 30.88 -0.52
N VAL A 324 5.50 31.75 -1.47
CA VAL A 324 6.36 32.89 -1.62
C VAL A 324 5.47 34.13 -1.72
N GLN A 325 6.06 35.28 -2.03
CA GLN A 325 5.32 36.51 -2.20
C GLN A 325 4.24 36.44 -3.31
N ASP A 326 4.24 35.40 -4.13
CA ASP A 326 3.34 35.17 -5.26
C ASP A 326 2.36 34.05 -4.94
N ASP A 327 1.17 34.05 -5.55
CA ASP A 327 0.12 33.06 -5.33
C ASP A 327 0.48 31.72 -6.00
N VAL A 328 0.55 30.65 -5.20
CA VAL A 328 0.82 29.29 -5.65
C VAL A 328 -0.29 28.36 -5.14
N THR A 329 -0.82 27.50 -6.02
CA THR A 329 -1.91 26.60 -5.68
C THR A 329 -1.60 25.16 -6.14
N ILE A 330 -1.99 24.17 -5.36
CA ILE A 330 -2.14 22.79 -5.79
C ILE A 330 -3.61 22.57 -6.13
N ASN A 331 -3.84 22.00 -7.29
CA ASN A 331 -5.18 21.74 -7.79
C ASN A 331 -5.60 20.28 -7.58
N ASP A 332 -4.63 19.35 -7.63
CA ASP A 332 -4.91 17.93 -7.52
C ASP A 332 -3.73 17.16 -6.94
N VAL A 333 -4.01 16.02 -6.29
CA VAL A 333 -3.05 15.13 -5.66
C VAL A 333 -3.43 13.68 -5.91
N THR A 334 -2.43 12.83 -6.13
CA THR A 334 -2.58 11.38 -6.23
C THR A 334 -1.42 10.68 -5.52
N ILE A 335 -1.62 9.43 -5.08
CA ILE A 335 -0.69 8.70 -4.23
C ILE A 335 -0.46 7.31 -4.81
N ASP A 336 0.79 6.92 -5.04
CA ASP A 336 1.09 5.57 -5.50
C ASP A 336 1.00 4.53 -4.37
N VAL A 337 1.12 3.27 -4.75
CA VAL A 337 1.02 2.12 -3.82
C VAL A 337 2.05 2.12 -2.70
N ASN A 338 3.11 2.92 -2.82
CA ASN A 338 4.18 3.06 -1.83
C ASN A 338 4.00 4.30 -0.94
N GLY A 339 2.87 4.97 -1.06
CA GLY A 339 2.61 6.22 -0.34
C GLY A 339 3.33 7.44 -0.93
N THR A 340 3.92 7.32 -2.14
CA THR A 340 4.58 8.44 -2.81
C THR A 340 3.52 9.42 -3.33
N ILE A 341 3.70 10.69 -3.03
CA ILE A 341 2.74 11.74 -3.34
C ILE A 341 3.13 12.44 -4.64
N PHE A 342 2.18 12.54 -5.56
CA PHE A 342 2.30 13.37 -6.75
C PHE A 342 1.23 14.46 -6.70
N ALA A 343 1.62 15.71 -6.94
CA ALA A 343 0.68 16.81 -6.95
C ALA A 343 0.91 17.73 -8.14
N ALA A 344 -0.18 18.23 -8.71
CA ALA A 344 -0.19 19.16 -9.83
C ALA A 344 -0.67 20.54 -9.39
N GLY A 345 0.03 21.59 -9.82
CA GLY A 345 -0.26 22.93 -9.37
C GLY A 345 0.13 24.04 -10.33
N ASN A 346 -0.25 25.27 -9.96
CA ASN A 346 0.00 26.48 -10.73
C ASN A 346 0.63 27.54 -9.84
N SER A 347 1.41 28.41 -10.46
CA SER A 347 1.86 29.65 -9.83
C SER A 347 1.53 30.85 -10.70
N ASP A 348 1.26 31.99 -10.08
CA ASP A 348 1.54 33.26 -10.75
C ASP A 348 3.05 33.34 -11.00
N ILE A 349 3.49 34.02 -12.07
CA ILE A 349 4.94 34.08 -12.39
C ILE A 349 5.69 34.53 -11.14
N MET A 350 6.51 33.66 -10.60
CA MET A 350 7.24 33.91 -9.38
C MET A 350 8.20 35.09 -9.53
N SER A 351 8.24 35.93 -8.54
CA SER A 351 9.15 37.08 -8.51
C SER A 351 10.55 36.73 -8.02
N SER A 352 10.74 35.51 -7.51
CA SER A 352 12.01 35.00 -7.02
C SER A 352 11.99 33.45 -6.95
N ASN A 353 13.17 32.83 -7.10
CA ASN A 353 13.34 31.41 -6.85
C ASN A 353 13.02 31.07 -5.38
N SER A 354 12.41 29.93 -5.18
CA SER A 354 12.16 29.37 -3.84
C SER A 354 12.52 27.89 -3.80
N THR A 355 12.65 27.32 -2.59
CA THR A 355 13.04 25.92 -2.40
C THR A 355 12.23 25.25 -1.30
N ILE A 356 11.90 23.97 -1.49
CA ILE A 356 11.40 23.07 -0.44
C ILE A 356 12.35 21.88 -0.35
N GLY A 357 13.20 21.85 0.69
CA GLY A 357 14.24 20.83 0.77
C GLY A 357 15.15 20.89 -0.47
N PRO A 358 15.35 19.78 -1.19
CA PRO A 358 16.15 19.75 -2.41
C PRO A 358 15.44 20.30 -3.66
N CYS A 359 14.13 20.56 -3.60
CA CYS A 359 13.35 20.99 -4.74
C CYS A 359 13.44 22.52 -4.95
N GLU A 360 13.77 22.91 -6.17
CA GLU A 360 13.82 24.32 -6.58
C GLU A 360 12.59 24.69 -7.40
N PHE A 361 11.97 25.81 -7.06
CA PHE A 361 10.87 26.43 -7.80
C PHE A 361 11.42 27.67 -8.47
N PRO A 362 11.67 27.64 -9.79
CA PRO A 362 12.28 28.78 -10.51
C PRO A 362 11.31 29.95 -10.70
N GLU A 363 11.84 31.15 -10.83
CA GLU A 363 11.06 32.39 -10.98
C GLU A 363 10.12 32.44 -12.21
N ASP A 364 10.40 31.68 -13.25
CA ASP A 364 9.60 31.61 -14.48
C ASP A 364 8.57 30.46 -14.50
N MET A 365 8.42 29.74 -13.40
CA MET A 365 7.50 28.62 -13.31
C MET A 365 6.04 29.08 -13.40
N LEU A 366 5.25 28.37 -14.23
CA LEU A 366 3.82 28.62 -14.37
C LEU A 366 2.96 27.46 -13.86
N MET A 367 3.31 26.26 -14.28
CA MET A 367 2.65 25.02 -13.93
C MET A 367 3.72 24.07 -13.45
N PHE A 368 3.40 23.23 -12.49
CA PHE A 368 4.36 22.29 -11.94
C PHE A 368 3.72 20.98 -11.53
N VAL A 369 4.56 19.96 -11.51
CA VAL A 369 4.30 18.68 -10.86
C VAL A 369 5.35 18.50 -9.79
N ILE A 370 4.97 18.13 -8.58
CA ILE A 370 5.88 17.81 -7.49
C ILE A 370 5.72 16.35 -7.10
N LYS A 371 6.83 15.67 -6.87
CA LYS A 371 6.88 14.34 -6.23
C LYS A 371 7.41 14.49 -4.82
N MET A 372 6.72 13.88 -3.87
CA MET A 372 7.12 13.87 -2.46
C MET A 372 7.13 12.44 -1.93
N GLN A 373 8.02 12.17 -0.99
CA GLN A 373 8.04 10.91 -0.25
C GLN A 373 6.85 10.82 0.73
N PRO A 374 6.52 9.64 1.26
CA PRO A 374 5.43 9.48 2.23
C PRO A 374 5.54 10.36 3.48
N ASN A 375 6.76 10.74 3.88
CA ASN A 375 7.03 11.66 4.99
C ASN A 375 6.94 13.15 4.60
N GLY A 376 6.47 13.45 3.39
CA GLY A 376 6.32 14.81 2.87
C GLY A 376 7.64 15.50 2.48
N HIS A 377 8.76 14.78 2.33
CA HIS A 377 9.97 15.35 1.74
C HIS A 377 9.86 15.41 0.22
N CYS A 378 10.17 16.55 -0.35
CA CYS A 378 10.17 16.72 -1.79
C CYS A 378 11.31 15.93 -2.43
N SER A 379 11.00 15.18 -3.49
CA SER A 379 11.96 14.43 -4.28
C SER A 379 12.41 15.21 -5.52
N TRP A 380 11.45 15.75 -6.27
CA TRP A 380 11.68 16.57 -7.45
C TRP A 380 10.48 17.49 -7.79
N VAL A 381 10.74 18.50 -8.61
CA VAL A 381 9.72 19.36 -9.23
C VAL A 381 9.96 19.39 -10.74
N ALA A 382 8.95 19.05 -11.51
CA ALA A 382 8.92 19.26 -12.96
C ALA A 382 8.09 20.50 -13.25
N ASN A 383 8.60 21.40 -14.09
CA ASN A 383 7.98 22.69 -14.36
C ASN A 383 7.63 22.88 -15.83
N VAL A 384 6.72 23.81 -16.10
CA VAL A 384 6.42 24.34 -17.43
C VAL A 384 6.64 25.82 -17.42
N THR A 385 7.48 26.30 -18.32
CA THR A 385 7.81 27.74 -18.43
C THR A 385 7.14 28.40 -19.62
N LEU A 386 6.93 29.71 -19.55
CA LEU A 386 6.30 30.49 -20.59
C LEU A 386 7.24 31.57 -21.15
N SER A 387 7.37 31.61 -22.48
CA SER A 387 8.05 32.68 -23.17
C SER A 387 7.12 33.34 -24.21
N GLY A 388 7.43 34.61 -24.60
CA GLY A 388 6.60 35.38 -25.50
C GLY A 388 5.78 36.47 -24.78
N ALA A 389 5.36 37.46 -25.48
CA ALA A 389 5.01 38.75 -24.96
C ALA A 389 3.67 38.84 -24.21
N GLY A 390 3.67 39.69 -23.23
CA GLY A 390 2.52 40.36 -22.62
C GLY A 390 2.15 39.85 -21.24
N SER A 391 2.04 40.80 -20.34
CA SER A 391 1.79 40.66 -18.89
C SER A 391 0.39 40.14 -18.50
N VAL A 392 -0.28 39.37 -19.35
CA VAL A 392 -1.58 38.75 -18.96
C VAL A 392 -1.35 37.34 -18.50
N LYS A 393 -1.37 37.21 -17.21
CA LYS A 393 -1.07 36.02 -16.40
C LYS A 393 -2.33 35.21 -16.05
N THR A 394 -3.25 35.00 -17.00
CA THR A 394 -4.48 34.27 -16.69
C THR A 394 -4.77 33.21 -17.73
N GLY A 395 -5.38 32.12 -17.31
CA GLY A 395 -5.99 31.12 -18.17
C GLY A 395 -5.11 29.91 -18.53
N TRP A 396 -4.08 29.60 -17.77
CA TRP A 396 -3.41 28.30 -17.81
C TRP A 396 -3.68 27.56 -16.51
N ALA A 397 -3.73 26.26 -16.57
CA ALA A 397 -3.86 25.42 -15.40
C ALA A 397 -3.28 24.03 -15.67
N MET A 398 -2.62 23.47 -14.67
CA MET A 398 -2.48 22.02 -14.50
C MET A 398 -3.70 21.60 -13.69
N ASN A 399 -4.61 20.86 -14.29
CA ASN A 399 -5.94 20.66 -13.73
C ASN A 399 -6.02 19.42 -12.84
N SER A 400 -5.46 18.30 -13.30
CA SER A 400 -5.54 17.01 -12.60
C SER A 400 -4.32 16.15 -12.90
N ILE A 401 -4.05 15.20 -12.02
CA ILE A 401 -2.91 14.28 -12.07
C ILE A 401 -3.34 12.89 -11.63
N THR A 402 -2.82 11.87 -12.33
CA THR A 402 -2.89 10.48 -11.91
C THR A 402 -1.54 9.82 -12.10
N HIS A 403 -1.40 8.59 -11.65
CA HIS A 403 -0.17 7.82 -11.80
C HIS A 403 -0.47 6.40 -12.30
N ASP A 404 0.54 5.74 -12.85
CA ASP A 404 0.47 4.31 -13.10
C ASP A 404 1.21 3.52 -12.01
N PHE A 405 1.05 2.21 -12.05
CA PHE A 405 1.71 1.30 -11.12
C PHE A 405 3.25 1.44 -11.13
N TYR A 406 3.82 1.95 -12.21
CA TYR A 406 5.26 2.11 -12.41
C TYR A 406 5.81 3.45 -11.89
N GLY A 407 4.96 4.24 -11.25
CA GLY A 407 5.34 5.55 -10.72
C GLY A 407 5.52 6.63 -11.79
N ASN A 408 5.08 6.39 -13.04
CA ASN A 408 4.95 7.48 -13.99
C ASN A 408 3.73 8.32 -13.62
N SER A 409 3.85 9.64 -13.81
CA SER A 409 2.73 10.56 -13.58
C SER A 409 2.14 11.00 -14.91
N TYR A 410 0.82 11.07 -14.96
CA TYR A 410 0.08 11.60 -16.10
C TYR A 410 -0.69 12.83 -15.66
N VAL A 411 -0.48 13.93 -16.36
CA VAL A 411 -1.09 15.22 -15.99
C VAL A 411 -1.84 15.81 -17.15
N VAL A 412 -2.93 16.47 -16.82
CA VAL A 412 -3.73 17.21 -17.79
C VAL A 412 -3.85 18.66 -17.40
N GLY A 413 -4.05 19.48 -18.40
CA GLY A 413 -4.18 20.91 -18.18
C GLY A 413 -4.59 21.69 -19.40
N THR A 414 -4.54 23.01 -19.26
CA THR A 414 -4.97 23.97 -20.28
C THR A 414 -3.90 25.04 -20.50
N MET A 415 -3.54 25.27 -21.76
CA MET A 415 -2.68 26.35 -22.20
C MET A 415 -3.49 27.40 -22.95
N THR A 416 -3.38 28.68 -22.60
CA THR A 416 -4.14 29.76 -23.26
C THR A 416 -3.30 30.55 -24.24
N GLY A 417 -3.90 30.94 -25.32
CA GLY A 417 -3.33 31.87 -26.28
C GLY A 417 -3.27 33.32 -25.75
N SER A 418 -2.81 34.24 -26.58
CA SER A 418 -2.70 35.65 -26.24
C SER A 418 -3.78 36.48 -26.92
N HIS A 419 -4.58 37.22 -26.15
CA HIS A 419 -5.53 38.18 -26.70
C HIS A 419 -4.87 39.47 -27.25
N THR A 420 -3.55 39.60 -27.13
CA THR A 420 -2.80 40.84 -27.53
C THR A 420 -2.15 40.77 -28.92
N GLY A 421 -2.42 39.69 -29.68
CA GLY A 421 -1.87 39.57 -31.04
C GLY A 421 -0.45 38.98 -31.10
N GLN A 422 0.07 38.47 -29.98
CA GLN A 422 1.40 37.85 -29.91
C GLN A 422 1.26 36.35 -29.58
N SER A 423 2.23 35.53 -30.01
CA SER A 423 2.24 34.10 -29.69
C SER A 423 2.80 33.86 -28.30
N LYS A 424 2.32 32.81 -27.62
CA LYS A 424 2.87 32.29 -26.36
C LYS A 424 3.50 30.93 -26.60
N THR A 425 4.71 30.68 -26.06
CA THR A 425 5.38 29.39 -26.14
C THR A 425 5.49 28.79 -24.74
N TYR A 426 4.91 27.62 -24.58
CA TYR A 426 4.98 26.78 -23.39
C TYR A 426 6.08 25.74 -23.59
N THR A 427 7.03 25.67 -22.66
CA THR A 427 8.19 24.77 -22.71
C THR A 427 8.12 23.81 -21.53
N PHE A 428 8.07 22.53 -21.82
CA PHE A 428 8.04 21.42 -20.87
C PHE A 428 9.45 20.90 -20.59
N ASN A 429 10.26 20.73 -21.65
CA ASN A 429 11.70 20.48 -21.58
C ASN A 429 12.37 20.99 -22.85
N GLU A 430 13.68 20.74 -23.03
CA GLU A 430 14.45 21.21 -24.19
C GLU A 430 13.92 20.68 -25.55
N ASN A 431 13.24 19.53 -25.55
CA ASN A 431 12.75 18.87 -26.75
C ASN A 431 11.24 19.04 -26.96
N ILE A 432 10.48 19.42 -25.92
CA ILE A 432 9.03 19.50 -25.93
C ILE A 432 8.58 20.95 -25.66
N SER A 433 8.11 21.61 -26.71
CA SER A 433 7.53 22.96 -26.58
C SER A 433 6.41 23.18 -27.59
N PHE A 434 5.44 24.02 -27.22
CA PHE A 434 4.27 24.34 -28.05
C PHE A 434 4.05 25.84 -28.12
N THR A 435 3.87 26.37 -29.34
CA THR A 435 3.58 27.79 -29.55
C THR A 435 2.14 27.97 -29.97
N LEU A 436 1.36 28.65 -29.14
CA LEU A 436 -0.02 29.02 -29.44
C LEU A 436 -0.07 30.39 -30.10
N SER A 437 -0.76 30.46 -31.24
CA SER A 437 -1.01 31.73 -31.94
C SER A 437 -2.08 32.56 -31.24
N SER A 438 -2.15 33.84 -31.58
CA SER A 438 -3.12 34.79 -31.03
C SER A 438 -4.58 34.50 -31.40
N SER A 439 -4.83 33.59 -32.35
CA SER A 439 -6.17 33.18 -32.74
C SER A 439 -6.73 32.00 -31.95
N VAL A 440 -5.88 31.36 -31.10
CA VAL A 440 -6.27 30.27 -30.23
C VAL A 440 -6.60 30.82 -28.86
N GLU A 441 -7.79 30.53 -28.34
CA GLU A 441 -8.20 30.93 -26.99
C GLU A 441 -7.57 30.01 -25.93
N ALA A 442 -7.76 28.68 -26.09
CA ALA A 442 -7.19 27.69 -25.20
C ALA A 442 -7.00 26.34 -25.90
N LYS A 443 -6.04 25.56 -25.39
CA LYS A 443 -5.76 24.18 -25.80
C LYS A 443 -5.53 23.29 -24.60
N GLY A 444 -6.30 22.20 -24.49
CA GLY A 444 -6.06 21.13 -23.56
C GLY A 444 -4.80 20.35 -23.93
N PHE A 445 -4.07 19.89 -22.94
CA PHE A 445 -2.93 18.99 -23.10
C PHE A 445 -2.97 17.85 -22.09
N VAL A 446 -2.36 16.72 -22.46
CA VAL A 446 -2.02 15.60 -21.58
C VAL A 446 -0.54 15.30 -21.73
N GLY A 447 0.14 15.03 -20.64
CA GLY A 447 1.58 14.73 -20.65
C GLY A 447 1.96 13.65 -19.64
N LYS A 448 3.02 12.89 -19.97
CA LYS A 448 3.61 11.85 -19.13
C LYS A 448 4.96 12.31 -18.61
N LEU A 449 5.18 12.11 -17.32
CA LEU A 449 6.49 12.19 -16.67
C LEU A 449 6.90 10.78 -16.23
N ASN A 450 8.21 10.50 -16.33
CA ASN A 450 8.76 9.30 -15.72
C ASN A 450 8.93 9.45 -14.19
N PRO A 451 9.28 8.40 -13.44
CA PRO A 451 9.48 8.47 -12.00
C PRO A 451 10.54 9.49 -11.53
N GLN A 452 11.40 9.95 -12.43
CA GLN A 452 12.44 10.97 -12.18
C GLN A 452 11.95 12.41 -12.44
N GLY A 453 10.70 12.58 -12.89
CA GLY A 453 10.14 13.89 -13.20
C GLY A 453 10.52 14.43 -14.58
N GLU A 454 10.96 13.59 -15.48
CA GLU A 454 11.31 13.98 -16.85
C GLU A 454 10.12 13.79 -17.77
N TRP A 455 9.79 14.85 -18.53
CA TRP A 455 8.73 14.80 -19.52
C TRP A 455 9.09 13.83 -20.65
N GLN A 456 8.31 12.77 -20.81
CA GLN A 456 8.48 11.75 -21.83
C GLN A 456 7.76 12.14 -23.11
N TRP A 457 6.52 12.53 -23.00
CA TRP A 457 5.72 13.04 -24.10
C TRP A 457 4.65 14.02 -23.61
N VAL A 458 4.21 14.91 -24.50
CA VAL A 458 3.06 15.78 -24.30
C VAL A 458 2.23 15.80 -25.58
N LYS A 459 0.93 15.60 -25.46
CA LYS A 459 -0.05 15.71 -26.54
C LYS A 459 -0.93 16.92 -26.29
N ILE A 460 -1.18 17.70 -27.33
CA ILE A 460 -2.14 18.81 -27.31
C ILE A 460 -3.36 18.47 -28.16
N LEU A 461 -4.51 18.91 -27.72
CA LEU A 461 -5.75 18.71 -28.48
C LEU A 461 -5.76 19.58 -29.73
N ASN A 462 -5.89 18.95 -30.88
CA ASN A 462 -5.94 19.61 -32.17
C ASN A 462 -7.39 19.74 -32.69
N GLY A 463 -7.56 20.31 -33.86
CA GLY A 463 -8.86 20.47 -34.51
C GLY A 463 -9.17 21.92 -34.91
N THR A 464 -10.42 22.18 -35.31
CA THR A 464 -10.89 23.52 -35.74
C THR A 464 -11.50 24.35 -34.62
N THR A 465 -11.54 23.82 -33.39
CA THR A 465 -12.01 24.54 -32.19
C THR A 465 -11.02 25.63 -31.76
N SER A 466 -11.53 26.79 -31.35
CA SER A 466 -10.70 27.84 -30.76
C SER A 466 -10.41 27.60 -29.28
N HIS A 467 -11.28 26.86 -28.60
CA HIS A 467 -11.21 26.54 -27.20
C HIS A 467 -11.38 25.02 -26.99
N SER A 468 -10.43 24.41 -26.30
CA SER A 468 -10.54 23.07 -25.75
C SER A 468 -9.77 23.02 -24.42
N GLU A 469 -10.30 22.29 -23.43
CA GLU A 469 -9.63 22.06 -22.16
C GLU A 469 -9.81 20.61 -21.75
N ILE A 470 -8.87 20.10 -20.95
CA ILE A 470 -8.96 18.82 -20.27
C ILE A 470 -9.08 19.13 -18.79
N THR A 471 -10.12 18.64 -18.15
CA THR A 471 -10.45 18.98 -16.76
C THR A 471 -9.96 17.96 -15.78
N SER A 472 -10.05 16.66 -16.12
CA SER A 472 -9.66 15.60 -15.22
C SER A 472 -9.10 14.40 -15.99
N ILE A 473 -8.31 13.61 -15.28
CA ILE A 473 -7.65 12.38 -15.73
C ILE A 473 -7.71 11.35 -14.59
N ASP A 474 -7.93 10.10 -14.97
CA ASP A 474 -7.77 8.99 -14.07
C ASP A 474 -7.14 7.80 -14.77
N ALA A 475 -6.50 6.90 -14.00
CA ALA A 475 -5.83 5.72 -14.50
C ALA A 475 -6.05 4.55 -13.55
N ASN A 476 -6.36 3.40 -14.10
CA ASN A 476 -6.39 2.17 -13.33
C ASN A 476 -4.99 1.52 -13.22
N MET A 477 -4.90 0.52 -12.36
CA MET A 477 -3.66 -0.24 -12.14
C MET A 477 -3.18 -1.02 -13.38
N GLN A 478 -4.03 -1.22 -14.39
CA GLN A 478 -3.70 -1.87 -15.65
C GLN A 478 -3.03 -0.93 -16.66
N GLY A 479 -2.90 0.36 -16.30
CA GLY A 479 -2.31 1.38 -17.16
C GLY A 479 -3.26 1.91 -18.22
N GLU A 480 -4.57 1.70 -18.05
CA GLU A 480 -5.58 2.37 -18.88
C GLU A 480 -5.79 3.78 -18.34
N ILE A 481 -5.63 4.76 -19.20
CA ILE A 481 -5.72 6.17 -18.84
C ILE A 481 -6.91 6.76 -19.56
N VAL A 482 -7.80 7.42 -18.82
CA VAL A 482 -8.97 8.08 -19.35
C VAL A 482 -8.98 9.54 -18.96
N ILE A 483 -9.31 10.40 -19.89
CA ILE A 483 -9.42 11.85 -19.67
C ILE A 483 -10.81 12.34 -20.03
N CYS A 484 -11.23 13.41 -19.37
CA CYS A 484 -12.42 14.15 -19.77
C CYS A 484 -12.13 15.63 -19.95
N GLY A 485 -12.99 16.29 -20.73
CA GLY A 485 -12.83 17.71 -20.99
C GLY A 485 -13.95 18.29 -21.85
N ARG A 486 -13.80 19.55 -22.20
CA ARG A 486 -14.76 20.24 -23.05
C ARG A 486 -14.12 20.92 -24.25
N TYR A 487 -14.91 21.18 -25.27
CA TYR A 487 -14.51 21.95 -26.44
C TYR A 487 -15.67 22.75 -27.03
N GLU A 488 -15.32 23.91 -27.60
CA GLU A 488 -16.30 24.86 -28.11
C GLU A 488 -16.03 25.14 -29.57
N ARG A 489 -17.11 25.44 -30.32
CA ARG A 489 -17.02 25.88 -31.71
C ARG A 489 -16.43 27.29 -31.80
N ILE A 490 -15.87 27.61 -32.97
CA ILE A 490 -15.48 28.98 -33.32
C ILE A 490 -16.74 29.83 -33.60
N SER A 491 -16.80 31.01 -33.01
CA SER A 491 -17.86 31.97 -33.26
C SER A 491 -18.07 32.22 -34.79
N GLY A 492 -19.28 32.04 -35.27
CA GLY A 492 -19.63 32.20 -36.67
C GLY A 492 -19.62 30.94 -37.54
N TYR A 493 -19.18 29.80 -36.98
CA TYR A 493 -19.25 28.48 -37.62
C TYR A 493 -20.26 27.58 -36.91
N TYR A 494 -20.89 26.66 -37.65
CA TYR A 494 -21.94 25.78 -37.10
C TYR A 494 -21.39 24.50 -36.46
N THR A 495 -20.12 24.16 -36.70
CA THR A 495 -19.46 22.96 -36.18
C THR A 495 -18.01 23.25 -35.86
N GLY A 496 -17.54 22.72 -34.71
CA GLY A 496 -16.12 22.63 -34.35
C GLY A 496 -15.68 21.18 -34.35
N THR A 497 -14.43 20.89 -34.72
CA THR A 497 -13.86 19.56 -34.64
C THR A 497 -12.75 19.51 -33.58
N LEU A 498 -12.69 18.38 -32.85
CA LEU A 498 -11.59 18.01 -31.98
C LEU A 498 -10.96 16.71 -32.51
N GLU A 499 -9.63 16.63 -32.56
CA GLU A 499 -8.92 15.55 -33.23
C GLU A 499 -7.96 14.84 -32.24
N PHE A 500 -7.99 13.51 -32.28
CA PHE A 500 -7.20 12.58 -31.47
C PHE A 500 -6.50 11.60 -32.43
N ASP A 501 -5.40 12.02 -33.08
CA ASP A 501 -4.56 11.23 -33.99
C ASP A 501 -5.35 10.31 -34.95
N GLY A 502 -6.36 10.88 -35.64
CA GLY A 502 -7.20 10.19 -36.66
C GLY A 502 -8.65 9.94 -36.20
N ILE A 503 -8.94 10.09 -34.92
CA ILE A 503 -10.31 10.08 -34.40
C ILE A 503 -10.78 11.53 -34.34
N THR A 504 -11.91 11.82 -34.96
CA THR A 504 -12.47 13.19 -35.05
C THR A 504 -13.82 13.27 -34.36
N LEU A 505 -13.92 14.09 -33.32
CA LEU A 505 -15.18 14.45 -32.68
C LEU A 505 -15.74 15.75 -33.33
N GLN A 506 -17.05 15.85 -33.39
CA GLN A 506 -17.74 17.04 -33.92
C GLN A 506 -18.66 17.64 -32.87
N SER A 507 -18.49 18.93 -32.59
CA SER A 507 -19.49 19.69 -31.84
C SER A 507 -20.55 20.20 -32.79
N HIS A 508 -21.80 19.87 -32.54
CA HIS A 508 -22.94 20.30 -33.31
C HIS A 508 -23.54 21.62 -32.79
N ASN A 509 -23.11 22.05 -31.60
CA ASN A 509 -23.59 23.28 -30.96
C ASN A 509 -22.44 24.06 -30.29
N TYR A 510 -22.74 25.02 -29.41
CA TYR A 510 -21.74 25.92 -28.80
C TYR A 510 -20.70 25.19 -27.92
N ALA A 511 -21.14 24.23 -27.13
CA ALA A 511 -20.26 23.45 -26.22
C ALA A 511 -20.56 21.96 -26.34
N ALA A 512 -19.51 21.17 -26.24
CA ALA A 512 -19.56 19.71 -26.10
C ALA A 512 -18.52 19.26 -25.11
N ILE A 513 -18.78 18.17 -24.45
CA ILE A 513 -17.79 17.46 -23.63
C ILE A 513 -17.27 16.24 -24.35
N PHE A 514 -16.12 15.75 -23.94
CA PHE A 514 -15.54 14.51 -24.45
C PHE A 514 -14.96 13.67 -23.31
N VAL A 515 -14.89 12.37 -23.57
CA VAL A 515 -14.10 11.40 -22.82
C VAL A 515 -13.22 10.68 -23.82
N ALA A 516 -11.96 10.45 -23.51
CA ALA A 516 -11.04 9.76 -24.40
C ALA A 516 -10.05 8.90 -23.60
N SER A 517 -9.70 7.75 -24.15
CA SER A 517 -8.66 6.89 -23.59
C SER A 517 -7.36 7.05 -24.37
N ILE A 518 -6.26 7.11 -23.62
CA ILE A 518 -4.90 7.20 -24.14
C ILE A 518 -4.03 6.14 -23.48
N SER A 519 -3.16 5.50 -24.27
CA SER A 519 -2.22 4.53 -23.74
C SER A 519 -1.07 5.19 -23.01
N THR A 520 -0.33 4.44 -22.20
CA THR A 520 0.91 4.88 -21.54
C THR A 520 1.98 5.41 -22.49
N HIS A 521 1.89 5.04 -23.79
CA HIS A 521 2.77 5.50 -24.87
C HIS A 521 2.28 6.77 -25.58
N GLY A 522 1.14 7.34 -25.16
CA GLY A 522 0.56 8.53 -25.76
C GLY A 522 -0.22 8.26 -27.05
N ASN A 523 -0.67 7.04 -27.31
CA ASN A 523 -1.52 6.72 -28.45
C ASN A 523 -2.98 6.73 -28.01
N TRP A 524 -3.82 7.41 -28.78
CA TRP A 524 -5.26 7.45 -28.50
C TRP A 524 -5.92 6.12 -28.88
N ASN A 525 -6.64 5.53 -27.93
CA ASN A 525 -7.37 4.28 -28.11
C ASN A 525 -8.76 4.54 -28.69
N TRP A 526 -9.49 5.43 -28.05
CA TRP A 526 -10.82 5.88 -28.48
C TRP A 526 -11.12 7.28 -27.94
N ALA A 527 -12.12 7.93 -28.52
CA ALA A 527 -12.70 9.17 -28.01
C ALA A 527 -14.19 9.23 -28.31
N SER A 528 -14.99 9.68 -27.35
CA SER A 528 -16.44 9.85 -27.47
C SER A 528 -16.86 11.22 -26.96
N SER A 529 -17.94 11.77 -27.55
CA SER A 529 -18.47 13.07 -27.15
C SER A 529 -19.91 12.99 -26.67
N ALA A 530 -20.25 13.93 -25.77
CA ALA A 530 -21.65 14.26 -25.49
C ALA A 530 -21.93 15.72 -25.92
N ASN A 531 -23.10 15.97 -26.40
CA ASN A 531 -23.45 17.23 -27.02
C ASN A 531 -24.75 17.81 -26.44
N LEU A 532 -24.82 19.14 -26.30
CA LEU A 532 -26.08 19.81 -26.06
C LEU A 532 -26.80 20.10 -27.39
N TYR A 533 -28.11 19.90 -27.42
CA TYR A 533 -28.92 20.31 -28.57
C TYR A 533 -30.31 20.81 -28.12
N GLN A 534 -30.96 21.61 -28.96
CA GLN A 534 -32.27 22.17 -28.70
C GLN A 534 -33.24 21.75 -29.82
N LEU A 535 -34.42 21.21 -29.45
CA LEU A 535 -35.38 20.65 -30.42
C LEU A 535 -36.01 21.69 -31.38
N HIS A 536 -36.24 22.92 -30.95
CA HIS A 536 -37.02 23.92 -31.67
C HIS A 536 -36.23 25.16 -32.13
N SER A 537 -34.93 25.25 -31.86
CA SER A 537 -34.07 26.37 -32.25
C SER A 537 -32.77 25.90 -32.87
N PRO A 538 -32.57 26.06 -34.20
CA PRO A 538 -31.33 25.70 -34.83
C PRO A 538 -30.20 26.72 -34.56
N ASN A 539 -30.46 27.78 -33.80
CA ASN A 539 -29.51 28.83 -33.50
C ASN A 539 -29.68 29.28 -32.03
N PRO A 540 -29.17 28.52 -31.03
CA PRO A 540 -29.30 28.84 -29.64
C PRO A 540 -28.62 30.17 -29.30
N SER A 541 -29.23 30.94 -28.41
CA SER A 541 -28.88 32.33 -28.10
C SER A 541 -27.72 32.55 -27.12
N GLY A 542 -26.75 31.60 -27.04
CA GLY A 542 -25.46 31.85 -26.43
C GLY A 542 -25.40 31.84 -24.89
N LEU A 543 -26.33 31.18 -24.20
CA LEU A 543 -26.35 30.97 -22.76
C LEU A 543 -26.35 29.49 -22.40
N GLU A 544 -25.91 28.62 -23.31
CA GLU A 544 -25.77 27.16 -23.03
C GLU A 544 -24.39 26.91 -22.53
N GLU A 545 -24.30 26.18 -21.40
CA GLU A 545 -23.06 25.78 -20.77
C GLU A 545 -23.08 24.24 -20.66
N PHE A 546 -21.97 23.58 -20.97
CA PHE A 546 -21.78 22.17 -20.80
C PHE A 546 -20.34 21.94 -20.31
N GLU A 547 -20.21 21.51 -19.08
CA GLU A 547 -18.94 21.39 -18.36
C GLU A 547 -18.87 19.97 -17.78
N VAL A 548 -17.71 19.33 -17.90
CA VAL A 548 -17.35 18.11 -17.19
C VAL A 548 -16.28 18.50 -16.16
N HIS A 549 -16.41 17.99 -14.95
CA HIS A 549 -15.53 18.37 -13.85
C HIS A 549 -14.55 17.26 -13.51
N GLU A 550 -15.02 16.03 -13.33
CA GLU A 550 -14.18 14.94 -12.92
C GLU A 550 -14.56 13.62 -13.56
N ILE A 551 -13.60 12.69 -13.57
CA ILE A 551 -13.70 11.32 -14.07
C ILE A 551 -13.07 10.36 -13.05
N SER A 552 -13.70 9.19 -12.87
CA SER A 552 -13.17 8.07 -12.09
C SER A 552 -13.34 6.77 -12.88
N ILE A 553 -12.38 5.85 -12.78
CA ILE A 553 -12.38 4.54 -13.43
C ILE A 553 -12.72 3.47 -12.41
N ASP A 554 -13.71 2.61 -12.72
CA ASP A 554 -14.11 1.50 -11.88
C ASP A 554 -13.20 0.24 -12.03
N SER A 555 -13.48 -0.81 -11.25
CA SER A 555 -12.70 -2.05 -11.22
C SER A 555 -12.70 -2.82 -12.54
N VAL A 556 -13.66 -2.57 -13.43
CA VAL A 556 -13.81 -3.22 -14.73
C VAL A 556 -13.41 -2.33 -15.91
N SER A 557 -12.68 -1.24 -15.64
CA SER A 557 -12.17 -0.29 -16.64
C SER A 557 -13.26 0.51 -17.36
N GLU A 558 -14.42 0.67 -16.75
CA GLU A 558 -15.44 1.61 -17.20
C GLU A 558 -15.23 2.95 -16.49
N ALA A 559 -15.55 4.06 -17.16
CA ALA A 559 -15.36 5.38 -16.58
C ALA A 559 -16.68 6.07 -16.25
N VAL A 560 -16.70 6.72 -15.09
CA VAL A 560 -17.83 7.54 -14.64
C VAL A 560 -17.41 9.00 -14.61
N ILE A 561 -18.25 9.88 -15.14
CA ILE A 561 -18.00 11.34 -15.17
C ILE A 561 -19.13 12.11 -14.51
N THR A 562 -18.78 13.25 -13.93
CA THR A 562 -19.73 14.24 -13.44
C THR A 562 -19.44 15.62 -13.98
N GLY A 563 -20.46 16.46 -13.99
CA GLY A 563 -20.36 17.84 -14.42
C GLY A 563 -21.70 18.56 -14.37
N ALA A 564 -21.79 19.68 -15.06
CA ALA A 564 -23.00 20.48 -15.09
C ALA A 564 -23.36 20.94 -16.52
N PHE A 565 -24.63 21.03 -16.80
CA PHE A 565 -25.13 21.60 -18.04
C PHE A 565 -26.28 22.58 -17.78
N LYS A 566 -26.42 23.54 -18.66
CA LYS A 566 -27.46 24.58 -18.60
C LYS A 566 -28.04 24.83 -19.97
N GLY A 567 -29.33 24.99 -20.01
CA GLY A 567 -30.03 25.29 -21.28
C GLY A 567 -31.39 25.90 -21.06
N TYR A 568 -32.04 26.18 -22.15
CA TYR A 568 -33.44 26.65 -22.21
C TYR A 568 -34.40 25.44 -22.20
N THR A 569 -35.68 25.73 -22.18
CA THR A 569 -36.70 24.73 -22.43
C THR A 569 -36.43 24.00 -23.75
N ASP A 570 -36.61 22.66 -23.73
CA ASP A 570 -36.31 21.79 -24.89
C ASP A 570 -34.81 21.63 -25.21
N THR A 571 -33.89 21.96 -24.28
CA THR A 571 -32.46 21.65 -24.43
C THR A 571 -32.16 20.30 -23.79
N PHE A 572 -31.42 19.45 -24.52
CA PHE A 572 -31.05 18.11 -24.10
C PHE A 572 -29.53 17.93 -24.13
N ALA A 573 -28.97 17.26 -23.12
CA ALA A 573 -27.64 16.70 -23.17
C ALA A 573 -27.74 15.24 -23.67
N SER A 574 -27.02 14.92 -24.75
CA SER A 574 -27.04 13.61 -25.37
C SER A 574 -25.74 12.88 -25.17
N PHE A 575 -25.80 11.73 -24.51
CA PHE A 575 -24.71 10.78 -24.25
C PHE A 575 -24.94 9.53 -25.07
N GLY A 576 -24.52 9.55 -26.33
CA GLY A 576 -24.86 8.50 -27.28
C GLY A 576 -26.37 8.32 -27.48
N ASN A 577 -26.94 7.23 -26.96
CA ASN A 577 -28.36 6.94 -27.00
C ASN A 577 -29.15 7.44 -25.77
N PHE A 578 -28.50 8.03 -24.81
CA PHE A 578 -29.12 8.52 -23.59
C PHE A 578 -29.25 10.03 -23.61
N GLU A 579 -30.45 10.52 -23.29
CA GLU A 579 -30.78 11.93 -23.31
C GLU A 579 -31.33 12.40 -21.99
N ILE A 580 -30.79 13.51 -21.47
CA ILE A 580 -31.24 14.17 -20.25
C ILE A 580 -31.64 15.62 -20.57
N GLU A 581 -32.83 16.04 -20.15
CA GLU A 581 -33.38 17.36 -20.43
C GLU A 581 -32.88 18.41 -19.42
N ALA A 582 -32.45 19.59 -19.89
CA ALA A 582 -32.10 20.70 -19.05
C ALA A 582 -33.31 21.27 -18.30
N VAL A 583 -33.08 21.77 -17.09
CA VAL A 583 -34.07 22.56 -16.38
C VAL A 583 -33.94 24.02 -16.82
N ASN A 584 -35.07 24.63 -17.17
CA ASN A 584 -35.11 25.94 -17.82
C ASN A 584 -34.31 27.03 -17.06
N HIS A 585 -33.22 27.49 -17.65
CA HIS A 585 -32.28 28.49 -17.13
C HIS A 585 -31.45 28.11 -15.89
N ASP A 586 -31.65 26.95 -15.28
CA ASP A 586 -30.86 26.49 -14.14
C ASP A 586 -29.79 25.52 -14.56
N ARG A 587 -28.71 25.45 -13.83
CA ARG A 587 -27.65 24.43 -14.03
C ARG A 587 -28.07 23.14 -13.37
N SER A 588 -27.84 22.03 -14.09
CA SER A 588 -28.15 20.68 -13.65
C SER A 588 -26.91 19.83 -13.67
N THR A 589 -26.59 19.18 -12.57
CA THR A 589 -25.56 18.13 -12.51
C THR A 589 -25.98 16.91 -13.30
N PHE A 590 -25.07 16.35 -14.05
CA PHE A 590 -25.20 15.03 -14.67
C PHE A 590 -24.17 14.07 -14.12
N ILE A 591 -24.49 12.77 -14.18
CA ILE A 591 -23.57 11.66 -13.98
C ILE A 591 -23.75 10.74 -15.18
N ALA A 592 -22.67 10.29 -15.80
CA ALA A 592 -22.75 9.39 -16.94
C ALA A 592 -21.62 8.37 -16.92
N LYS A 593 -21.90 7.14 -17.36
CA LYS A 593 -20.95 6.03 -17.42
C LYS A 593 -20.68 5.64 -18.88
N ILE A 594 -19.42 5.38 -19.17
CA ILE A 594 -18.91 4.99 -20.48
C ILE A 594 -18.03 3.74 -20.33
N ASP A 595 -18.17 2.75 -21.23
CA ASP A 595 -17.38 1.53 -21.14
C ASP A 595 -15.95 1.69 -21.68
N SER A 596 -15.13 0.67 -21.49
CA SER A 596 -13.72 0.63 -21.92
C SER A 596 -13.51 0.74 -23.44
N ASN A 597 -14.58 0.68 -24.24
CA ASN A 597 -14.57 0.88 -25.71
C ASN A 597 -15.08 2.26 -26.12
N GLY A 598 -15.40 3.13 -25.17
CA GLY A 598 -15.93 4.45 -25.44
C GLY A 598 -17.43 4.48 -25.81
N VAL A 599 -18.22 3.51 -25.35
CA VAL A 599 -19.67 3.46 -25.58
C VAL A 599 -20.42 3.85 -24.30
N TRP A 600 -21.24 4.88 -24.38
CA TRP A 600 -22.06 5.33 -23.26
C TRP A 600 -23.04 4.24 -22.80
N GLN A 601 -23.06 3.97 -21.49
CA GLN A 601 -23.88 2.93 -20.87
C GLN A 601 -25.16 3.49 -20.25
N TRP A 602 -25.06 4.62 -19.58
CA TRP A 602 -26.19 5.35 -19.01
C TRP A 602 -25.82 6.80 -18.73
N ALA A 603 -26.84 7.66 -18.55
CA ALA A 603 -26.70 9.02 -18.04
C ALA A 603 -27.86 9.36 -17.12
N GLN A 604 -27.57 10.05 -16.01
CA GLN A 604 -28.52 10.44 -14.96
C GLN A 604 -28.38 11.93 -14.61
N LYS A 605 -29.39 12.50 -14.00
CA LYS A 605 -29.40 13.82 -13.36
C LYS A 605 -30.22 13.81 -12.08
N PHE A 606 -30.10 14.85 -11.26
CA PHE A 606 -31.00 15.07 -10.14
C PHE A 606 -32.40 15.49 -10.59
N ASN A 607 -33.42 15.09 -9.82
CA ASN A 607 -34.83 15.44 -10.08
C ASN A 607 -35.18 16.81 -9.44
N SER A 608 -34.53 17.89 -9.86
CA SER A 608 -34.88 19.24 -9.40
C SER A 608 -35.53 20.05 -10.51
N HIS A 609 -36.42 20.95 -10.17
CA HIS A 609 -37.16 21.78 -11.13
C HIS A 609 -36.82 23.27 -11.08
N THR A 610 -36.13 23.77 -10.03
CA THR A 610 -35.88 25.19 -9.80
C THR A 610 -34.59 25.46 -9.03
N SER A 611 -33.60 24.56 -9.05
CA SER A 611 -32.34 24.72 -8.33
C SER A 611 -31.14 24.60 -9.25
N THR A 612 -30.12 25.41 -8.96
CA THR A 612 -28.81 25.30 -9.58
C THR A 612 -27.94 24.39 -8.72
N HIS A 613 -27.29 23.40 -9.35
CA HIS A 613 -26.39 22.48 -8.68
C HIS A 613 -25.23 22.06 -9.59
N TYR A 614 -24.08 21.76 -8.92
CA TYR A 614 -22.83 21.38 -9.56
C TYR A 614 -22.34 20.09 -8.91
N GLY A 615 -22.07 19.04 -9.68
CA GLY A 615 -21.25 17.92 -9.24
C GLY A 615 -19.80 18.26 -9.53
N TYR A 616 -19.00 18.39 -8.49
CA TYR A 616 -17.59 18.76 -8.62
C TYR A 616 -16.68 17.55 -8.67
N SER A 617 -17.00 16.52 -7.92
CA SER A 617 -16.13 15.37 -7.73
C SER A 617 -16.91 14.07 -7.70
N ILE A 618 -16.28 12.99 -8.14
CA ILE A 618 -16.87 11.66 -8.28
C ILE A 618 -15.79 10.61 -8.05
N ASP A 619 -16.13 9.54 -7.32
CA ASP A 619 -15.24 8.41 -7.12
C ASP A 619 -16.03 7.10 -7.03
N THR A 620 -15.35 5.96 -7.21
CA THR A 620 -15.95 4.62 -7.19
C THR A 620 -15.37 3.78 -6.06
N ASP A 621 -16.23 3.04 -5.33
CA ASP A 621 -15.80 2.13 -4.28
C ASP A 621 -15.43 0.74 -4.83
N SER A 622 -15.00 -0.17 -3.96
CA SER A 622 -14.59 -1.53 -4.34
C SER A 622 -15.71 -2.39 -4.93
N ASN A 623 -16.97 -1.94 -4.80
CA ASN A 623 -18.16 -2.60 -5.35
C ASN A 623 -18.64 -1.96 -6.67
N ASP A 624 -17.83 -1.03 -7.22
CA ASP A 624 -18.18 -0.18 -8.38
C ASP A 624 -19.40 0.72 -8.12
N ASP A 625 -19.78 0.96 -6.87
CA ASP A 625 -20.76 1.96 -6.50
C ASP A 625 -20.11 3.35 -6.55
N ILE A 626 -20.91 4.36 -6.83
CA ILE A 626 -20.43 5.68 -7.23
C ILE A 626 -20.79 6.70 -6.16
N PHE A 627 -19.79 7.39 -5.64
CA PHE A 627 -19.98 8.54 -4.77
C PHE A 627 -19.79 9.84 -5.56
N ILE A 628 -20.63 10.82 -5.29
CA ILE A 628 -20.59 12.15 -5.91
C ILE A 628 -20.71 13.23 -4.84
N ALA A 629 -19.94 14.29 -5.00
CA ALA A 629 -19.98 15.47 -4.15
C ALA A 629 -20.09 16.76 -4.96
N GLY A 630 -20.65 17.80 -4.34
CA GLY A 630 -20.82 19.08 -5.01
C GLY A 630 -21.48 20.16 -4.16
N GLU A 631 -22.05 21.15 -4.84
CA GLU A 631 -22.86 22.20 -4.20
C GLU A 631 -24.22 22.38 -4.89
N PHE A 632 -25.19 22.81 -4.12
CA PHE A 632 -26.54 23.08 -4.61
C PHE A 632 -27.16 24.33 -3.97
N TYR A 633 -28.13 24.91 -4.67
CA TYR A 633 -28.96 26.03 -4.24
C TYR A 633 -30.42 25.63 -4.39
N GLY A 634 -31.27 25.92 -3.40
CA GLY A 634 -32.67 25.53 -3.41
C GLY A 634 -32.88 24.05 -3.05
N ASP A 635 -33.75 23.36 -3.73
CA ASP A 635 -34.12 21.98 -3.44
C ASP A 635 -33.45 21.00 -4.43
N LEU A 636 -32.83 19.94 -3.90
CA LEU A 636 -32.22 18.87 -4.66
C LEU A 636 -32.90 17.53 -4.32
N SER A 637 -33.30 16.77 -5.31
CA SER A 637 -34.07 15.55 -5.10
C SER A 637 -33.57 14.36 -5.91
N ILE A 638 -33.61 13.17 -5.29
CA ILE A 638 -33.50 11.86 -5.92
C ILE A 638 -34.66 11.00 -5.44
N ASN A 639 -35.25 10.17 -6.29
CA ASN A 639 -36.34 9.29 -5.91
C ASN A 639 -37.43 10.01 -5.06
N SER A 640 -37.57 9.65 -3.76
CA SER A 640 -38.46 10.30 -2.79
C SER A 640 -37.74 11.20 -1.78
N THR A 641 -36.40 11.29 -1.85
CA THR A 641 -35.59 12.07 -0.92
C THR A 641 -35.36 13.47 -1.47
N THR A 642 -35.56 14.50 -0.67
CA THR A 642 -35.30 15.91 -1.00
C THR A 642 -34.49 16.57 0.09
N ILE A 643 -33.42 17.27 -0.27
CA ILE A 643 -32.63 18.13 0.60
C ILE A 643 -32.81 19.58 0.16
N SER A 644 -32.65 20.55 1.07
CA SER A 644 -33.01 21.96 0.84
C SER A 644 -31.98 22.95 1.37
N ALA A 645 -31.35 23.74 0.49
CA ALA A 645 -30.33 24.73 0.82
C ALA A 645 -30.85 26.10 1.30
N GLY A 646 -32.12 26.32 1.38
CA GLY A 646 -32.72 27.56 1.94
C GLY A 646 -32.31 28.87 1.26
N GLY A 647 -31.69 28.85 0.08
CA GLY A 647 -31.34 30.03 -0.72
C GLY A 647 -29.88 30.46 -0.73
N ASN A 648 -29.02 29.81 0.06
CA ASN A 648 -27.55 29.89 -0.07
C ASN A 648 -27.02 28.55 -0.58
N SER A 649 -25.75 28.51 -1.00
CA SER A 649 -25.13 27.22 -1.38
C SER A 649 -24.98 26.33 -0.17
N GLN A 650 -25.17 25.02 -0.39
CA GLN A 650 -24.83 23.96 0.56
C GLN A 650 -24.14 22.81 -0.19
N CYS A 651 -23.29 22.10 0.53
CA CYS A 651 -22.68 20.87 0.03
C CYS A 651 -23.71 19.73 0.01
N PHE A 652 -23.63 18.89 -1.01
CA PHE A 652 -24.31 17.60 -1.05
C PHE A 652 -23.32 16.46 -1.29
N VAL A 653 -23.68 15.29 -0.79
CA VAL A 653 -23.03 14.01 -1.10
C VAL A 653 -24.11 13.01 -1.46
N GLY A 654 -23.90 12.22 -2.50
CA GLY A 654 -24.82 11.19 -2.95
C GLY A 654 -24.11 9.91 -3.35
N LYS A 655 -24.80 8.78 -3.23
CA LYS A 655 -24.34 7.47 -3.70
C LYS A 655 -25.29 6.92 -4.75
N LEU A 656 -24.71 6.40 -5.83
CA LEU A 656 -25.41 5.59 -6.83
C LEU A 656 -24.79 4.19 -6.81
N LEU A 657 -25.61 3.18 -7.10
CA LEU A 657 -25.13 1.84 -7.38
C LEU A 657 -24.44 1.81 -8.74
N GLY A 658 -23.58 0.86 -9.03
CA GLY A 658 -22.84 0.75 -10.29
C GLY A 658 -23.70 0.74 -11.56
N ASN A 659 -24.98 0.37 -11.44
CA ASN A 659 -25.97 0.42 -12.52
C ASN A 659 -26.60 1.80 -12.78
N GLY A 660 -26.16 2.84 -12.04
CA GLY A 660 -26.65 4.21 -12.15
C GLY A 660 -27.92 4.51 -11.35
N SER A 661 -28.45 3.58 -10.55
CA SER A 661 -29.61 3.87 -9.69
C SER A 661 -29.20 4.57 -8.41
N TRP A 662 -29.93 5.63 -8.03
CA TRP A 662 -29.67 6.35 -6.79
C TRP A 662 -29.95 5.48 -5.57
N ASP A 663 -29.02 5.45 -4.63
CA ASP A 663 -29.16 4.82 -3.32
C ASP A 663 -29.57 5.86 -2.27
N TRP A 664 -28.73 6.82 -1.97
CA TRP A 664 -29.02 7.88 -1.01
C TRP A 664 -28.46 9.25 -1.40
N LEU A 665 -28.93 10.31 -0.71
CA LEU A 665 -28.48 11.70 -0.83
C LEU A 665 -28.45 12.35 0.56
N ARG A 666 -27.37 13.08 0.85
CA ARG A 666 -27.14 13.81 2.11
C ARG A 666 -26.71 15.23 1.83
N GLU A 667 -27.00 16.13 2.77
CA GLU A 667 -26.54 17.51 2.77
C GLU A 667 -25.60 17.78 3.95
N VAL A 668 -24.74 18.78 3.83
CA VAL A 668 -24.08 19.43 4.95
C VAL A 668 -24.87 20.69 5.27
N ASP A 669 -25.54 20.71 6.40
CA ASP A 669 -26.33 21.86 6.83
C ASP A 669 -25.41 23.01 7.29
N SER A 670 -24.94 23.77 6.32
CA SER A 670 -24.11 24.94 6.52
C SER A 670 -24.26 25.90 5.35
N SER A 671 -24.82 27.05 5.62
CA SER A 671 -25.01 28.11 4.62
C SER A 671 -23.67 28.59 4.05
N GLY A 672 -23.43 28.37 2.75
CA GLY A 672 -22.20 28.74 2.05
C GLY A 672 -21.12 27.66 2.05
N SER A 673 -21.50 26.41 2.29
CA SER A 673 -20.60 25.24 2.11
C SER A 673 -20.60 24.75 0.67
N ALA A 674 -19.48 24.12 0.30
CA ALA A 674 -19.31 23.39 -0.96
C ALA A 674 -18.36 22.22 -0.76
N CYS A 675 -18.66 21.07 -1.35
CA CYS A 675 -17.80 19.91 -1.39
C CYS A 675 -17.06 19.90 -2.72
N TYR A 676 -15.73 20.01 -2.67
CA TYR A 676 -14.90 20.15 -3.85
C TYR A 676 -14.26 18.84 -4.31
N SER A 677 -14.03 17.91 -3.39
CA SER A 677 -13.42 16.62 -3.71
C SER A 677 -13.96 15.51 -2.81
N ILE A 678 -14.01 14.31 -3.35
CA ILE A 678 -14.43 13.07 -2.69
C ILE A 678 -13.47 11.96 -3.09
N ALA A 679 -13.11 11.12 -2.14
CA ALA A 679 -12.34 9.91 -2.38
C ALA A 679 -12.91 8.77 -1.55
N THR A 680 -12.88 7.56 -2.06
CA THR A 680 -13.27 6.34 -1.34
C THR A 680 -12.11 5.79 -0.53
N ASP A 681 -12.37 5.33 0.69
CA ASP A 681 -11.37 4.67 1.51
C ASP A 681 -11.43 3.14 1.36
N VAL A 682 -10.50 2.44 1.99
CA VAL A 682 -10.40 0.97 1.93
C VAL A 682 -11.59 0.23 2.54
N HIS A 683 -12.43 0.90 3.33
CA HIS A 683 -13.65 0.37 3.94
C HIS A 683 -14.93 0.76 3.17
N ASP A 684 -14.79 1.22 1.93
CA ASP A 684 -15.90 1.70 1.10
C ASP A 684 -16.68 2.89 1.70
N ASN A 685 -16.03 3.69 2.57
CA ASN A 685 -16.55 4.97 2.99
C ASN A 685 -16.09 6.07 2.05
N ALA A 686 -16.77 7.20 2.04
CA ALA A 686 -16.32 8.38 1.30
C ALA A 686 -15.72 9.44 2.24
N LEU A 687 -14.51 9.88 1.92
CA LEU A 687 -13.86 11.04 2.48
C LEU A 687 -14.22 12.26 1.64
N VAL A 688 -14.75 13.29 2.26
CA VAL A 688 -15.28 14.47 1.56
C VAL A 688 -14.62 15.72 2.10
N THR A 689 -14.13 16.56 1.20
CA THR A 689 -13.51 17.84 1.58
C THR A 689 -14.05 19.01 0.78
N GLY A 690 -13.81 20.18 1.31
CA GLY A 690 -14.25 21.43 0.70
C GLY A 690 -14.14 22.64 1.64
N LYS A 691 -15.13 23.52 1.58
CA LYS A 691 -15.19 24.69 2.45
C LYS A 691 -16.51 24.84 3.18
N TYR A 692 -16.44 25.50 4.32
CA TYR A 692 -17.61 25.99 5.07
C TYR A 692 -17.36 27.38 5.66
N ASN A 693 -18.40 28.17 5.91
CA ASN A 693 -18.22 29.54 6.39
C ASN A 693 -18.97 29.86 7.70
N LYS A 694 -19.60 28.89 8.32
CA LYS A 694 -20.32 28.99 9.60
C LYS A 694 -20.25 27.67 10.33
N VAL A 695 -21.00 27.51 11.39
CA VAL A 695 -21.21 26.19 11.97
C VAL A 695 -21.74 25.27 10.88
N ALA A 696 -21.13 24.12 10.72
CA ALA A 696 -21.58 23.08 9.79
C ALA A 696 -22.09 21.87 10.58
N ASN A 697 -23.19 21.27 10.12
CA ASN A 697 -23.79 20.08 10.73
C ASN A 697 -23.81 18.94 9.73
N PHE A 698 -23.13 17.86 10.08
CA PHE A 698 -23.00 16.62 9.32
C PHE A 698 -23.86 15.55 9.99
N GLY A 699 -25.17 15.54 9.69
CA GLY A 699 -26.09 14.55 10.25
C GLY A 699 -26.19 14.48 11.78
N GLY A 700 -25.79 15.53 12.49
CA GLY A 700 -25.76 15.59 13.96
C GLY A 700 -24.37 15.89 14.53
N ILE A 701 -23.30 15.59 13.80
CA ILE A 701 -21.93 15.94 14.16
C ILE A 701 -21.71 17.40 13.76
N GLN A 702 -21.31 18.26 14.71
CA GLN A 702 -21.18 19.68 14.48
C GLN A 702 -19.71 20.14 14.44
N LEU A 703 -19.31 20.73 13.31
CA LEU A 703 -18.12 21.56 13.25
C LEU A 703 -18.35 22.92 13.84
N ALA A 704 -17.38 23.38 14.61
CA ALA A 704 -17.40 24.71 15.20
C ALA A 704 -17.44 25.81 14.13
N LEU A 705 -17.73 27.03 14.56
CA LEU A 705 -17.72 28.19 13.69
C LEU A 705 -16.36 28.37 13.00
N ALA A 706 -16.39 28.54 11.68
CA ALA A 706 -15.21 28.86 10.89
C ALA A 706 -14.45 30.07 11.48
N ALA A 707 -13.14 30.00 11.52
CA ALA A 707 -12.29 31.08 12.04
C ALA A 707 -12.23 32.28 11.09
N GLY A 708 -12.35 31.97 9.76
CA GLY A 708 -12.35 32.94 8.66
C GLY A 708 -13.74 33.18 8.05
N ASN A 709 -13.73 33.63 6.78
CA ASN A 709 -14.95 33.66 5.98
C ASN A 709 -15.28 32.29 5.42
N ASN A 710 -14.25 31.55 4.98
CA ASN A 710 -14.33 30.13 4.61
C ASN A 710 -13.17 29.39 5.26
N ASP A 711 -13.44 28.24 5.83
CA ASP A 711 -12.44 27.32 6.35
C ASP A 711 -12.61 25.95 5.67
N ILE A 712 -11.58 25.13 5.76
CA ILE A 712 -11.52 23.77 5.24
C ILE A 712 -12.28 22.85 6.18
N PHE A 713 -12.98 21.85 5.63
CA PHE A 713 -13.44 20.69 6.37
C PHE A 713 -12.96 19.41 5.71
N LEU A 714 -12.82 18.37 6.50
CA LEU A 714 -12.77 16.96 6.12
C LEU A 714 -13.90 16.24 6.85
N ALA A 715 -14.61 15.37 6.17
CA ALA A 715 -15.66 14.56 6.76
C ALA A 715 -15.67 13.16 6.15
N LYS A 716 -16.00 12.14 6.95
CA LYS A 716 -16.16 10.75 6.53
C LYS A 716 -17.62 10.35 6.61
N ILE A 717 -18.13 9.73 5.54
CA ILE A 717 -19.50 9.21 5.43
C ILE A 717 -19.44 7.77 4.94
N ASN A 718 -20.15 6.87 5.62
CA ASN A 718 -20.12 5.45 5.27
C ASN A 718 -20.99 5.10 4.05
N GLY A 719 -20.86 3.87 3.56
CA GLY A 719 -21.63 3.35 2.44
C GLY A 719 -23.16 3.43 2.61
N THR A 720 -23.70 3.53 3.84
CA THR A 720 -25.14 3.71 4.14
C THR A 720 -25.58 5.16 4.24
N GLY A 721 -24.64 6.12 4.10
CA GLY A 721 -24.90 7.54 4.16
C GLY A 721 -25.01 8.10 5.58
N ASP A 722 -24.34 7.47 6.55
CA ASP A 722 -24.20 7.98 7.92
C ASP A 722 -22.84 8.66 8.08
N TRP A 723 -22.85 9.90 8.54
CA TRP A 723 -21.65 10.64 8.85
C TRP A 723 -20.96 10.02 10.07
N LYS A 724 -19.65 9.80 9.98
CA LYS A 724 -18.84 9.16 11.02
C LYS A 724 -18.08 10.17 11.84
N TYR A 725 -17.31 11.03 11.20
CA TYR A 725 -16.61 12.10 11.87
C TYR A 725 -16.46 13.31 10.96
N THR A 726 -15.99 14.43 11.53
CA THR A 726 -15.63 15.63 10.79
C THR A 726 -14.60 16.46 11.54
N MET A 727 -13.66 17.02 10.81
CA MET A 727 -12.66 17.95 11.33
C MET A 727 -12.60 19.23 10.49
N GLY A 728 -12.13 20.31 11.10
CA GLY A 728 -11.97 21.60 10.45
C GLY A 728 -10.56 22.15 10.57
N ALA A 729 -10.09 22.83 9.52
CA ALA A 729 -8.81 23.53 9.51
C ALA A 729 -8.93 24.86 8.78
N GLY A 730 -8.11 25.83 9.15
CA GLY A 730 -8.10 27.11 8.44
C GLY A 730 -7.47 28.26 9.21
N THR A 731 -7.42 29.40 8.53
CA THR A 731 -6.90 30.69 9.06
C THR A 731 -8.06 31.62 9.43
N SER A 732 -7.76 32.88 9.71
CA SER A 732 -8.79 33.92 9.83
C SER A 732 -9.22 34.54 8.48
N SER A 733 -8.74 34.01 7.37
CA SER A 733 -9.02 34.44 5.99
C SER A 733 -9.90 33.49 5.22
N ASN A 734 -9.65 33.24 3.91
CA ASN A 734 -10.37 32.24 3.11
C ASN A 734 -9.44 31.10 2.79
N ASP A 735 -9.80 29.92 3.22
CA ASP A 735 -9.05 28.69 2.98
C ASP A 735 -9.96 27.70 2.24
N ASP A 736 -9.42 27.00 1.25
CA ASP A 736 -10.17 26.00 0.49
C ASP A 736 -9.33 24.72 0.38
N ALA A 737 -9.89 23.58 0.75
CA ALA A 737 -9.39 22.30 0.27
C ALA A 737 -9.77 22.09 -1.20
N LYS A 738 -8.91 21.48 -1.99
CA LYS A 738 -9.08 21.30 -3.44
C LYS A 738 -9.21 19.86 -3.85
N SER A 739 -8.37 18.99 -3.32
CA SER A 739 -8.35 17.57 -3.65
C SER A 739 -8.09 16.74 -2.40
N ILE A 740 -8.70 15.57 -2.34
CA ILE A 740 -8.46 14.52 -1.35
C ILE A 740 -8.21 13.21 -2.09
N PHE A 741 -7.32 12.41 -1.56
CA PHE A 741 -7.03 11.06 -2.04
C PHE A 741 -6.86 10.13 -0.84
N SER A 742 -7.23 8.85 -0.99
CA SER A 742 -7.03 7.81 0.02
C SER A 742 -6.07 6.74 -0.49
N ASP A 743 -5.14 6.29 0.34
CA ASP A 743 -4.24 5.19 -0.01
C ASP A 743 -4.77 3.84 0.50
N ARG A 744 -4.08 2.76 0.14
CA ARG A 744 -4.44 1.40 0.51
C ARG A 744 -4.26 1.06 2.00
N ASN A 745 -3.58 1.92 2.75
CA ASN A 745 -3.35 1.75 4.18
C ASN A 745 -4.37 2.54 5.00
N GLY A 746 -5.41 3.09 4.36
CA GLY A 746 -6.44 3.89 5.01
C GLY A 746 -6.01 5.35 5.28
N ASN A 747 -4.82 5.76 4.86
CA ASN A 747 -4.39 7.15 5.02
C ASN A 747 -5.10 8.05 4.01
N ALA A 748 -5.34 9.31 4.40
CA ALA A 748 -5.86 10.33 3.51
C ALA A 748 -4.82 11.44 3.25
N TYR A 749 -4.87 12.00 2.05
CA TYR A 749 -3.99 13.09 1.64
C TYR A 749 -4.84 14.25 1.16
N LEU A 750 -4.73 15.36 1.84
CA LEU A 750 -5.53 16.56 1.60
C LEU A 750 -4.66 17.66 1.03
N SER A 751 -5.09 18.28 -0.04
CA SER A 751 -4.40 19.43 -0.62
C SER A 751 -5.32 20.64 -0.80
N GLY A 752 -4.72 21.80 -0.88
CA GLY A 752 -5.49 23.02 -1.10
C GLY A 752 -4.68 24.30 -1.01
N LYS A 753 -5.37 25.38 -0.73
CA LYS A 753 -4.79 26.71 -0.53
C LYS A 753 -5.11 27.27 0.84
N MET A 754 -4.17 28.03 1.38
CA MET A 754 -4.25 28.74 2.62
C MET A 754 -3.94 30.23 2.40
N GLU A 755 -4.83 31.11 2.81
CA GLU A 755 -4.59 32.56 2.78
C GLU A 755 -3.79 33.01 4.01
N ILE A 756 -3.55 34.34 4.09
CA ILE A 756 -2.75 34.93 5.16
C ILE A 756 -3.37 34.68 6.53
N GLY A 757 -2.58 34.15 7.45
CA GLY A 757 -2.99 33.87 8.81
C GLY A 757 -2.23 32.73 9.46
N THR A 758 -2.75 32.29 10.59
CA THR A 758 -2.28 31.09 11.30
C THR A 758 -3.36 30.03 11.15
N ALA A 759 -3.06 28.95 10.43
CA ALA A 759 -3.94 27.80 10.28
C ALA A 759 -3.63 26.77 11.36
N LYS A 760 -4.68 26.10 11.83
CA LYS A 760 -4.59 24.95 12.72
C LYS A 760 -5.12 23.73 12.00
N TYR A 761 -4.35 22.66 12.05
CA TYR A 761 -4.64 21.32 11.53
C TYR A 761 -4.50 20.35 12.71
N GLY A 762 -5.55 20.20 13.52
CA GLY A 762 -5.43 19.55 14.82
C GLY A 762 -4.33 20.22 15.69
N PRO A 763 -3.35 19.46 16.19
CA PRO A 763 -2.23 20.00 16.96
C PRO A 763 -1.22 20.77 16.11
N ILE A 764 -1.20 20.58 14.80
CA ILE A 764 -0.23 21.20 13.88
C ILE A 764 -0.62 22.63 13.57
N THR A 765 0.30 23.56 13.75
CA THR A 765 0.09 24.99 13.44
C THR A 765 1.01 25.44 12.30
N LYS A 766 0.44 26.05 11.28
CA LYS A 766 1.14 26.64 10.14
C LYS A 766 0.86 28.14 10.05
N GLN A 767 1.84 28.91 9.59
CA GLN A 767 1.70 30.34 9.40
C GLN A 767 1.96 30.73 7.95
N ASN A 768 1.03 31.49 7.36
CA ASN A 768 1.24 32.19 6.11
C ASN A 768 1.32 33.70 6.40
N ALA A 769 2.44 34.32 6.05
CA ALA A 769 2.69 35.74 6.27
C ALA A 769 2.30 36.63 5.10
N GLN A 770 2.22 36.10 3.88
CA GLN A 770 2.00 36.86 2.65
C GLN A 770 1.46 35.93 1.53
N GLY A 771 0.51 36.42 0.71
CA GLY A 771 0.01 35.75 -0.47
C GLY A 771 -0.90 34.55 -0.17
N ILE A 772 -1.03 33.68 -1.15
CA ILE A 772 -1.71 32.40 -1.07
C ILE A 772 -0.67 31.30 -1.11
N ASP A 773 -0.61 30.50 -0.07
CA ASP A 773 0.23 29.31 0.01
C ASP A 773 -0.58 28.07 -0.32
N TRP A 774 0.04 27.08 -0.96
CA TRP A 774 -0.51 25.75 -1.01
C TRP A 774 -0.12 24.94 0.23
N PHE A 775 -0.92 23.95 0.54
CA PHE A 775 -0.58 22.94 1.53
C PHE A 775 -0.88 21.54 0.99
N ILE A 776 -0.15 20.56 1.51
CA ILE A 776 -0.48 19.13 1.46
C ILE A 776 -0.36 18.62 2.89
N GLY A 777 -1.38 17.88 3.35
CA GLY A 777 -1.39 17.19 4.63
C GLY A 777 -1.64 15.71 4.45
N LYS A 778 -0.93 14.89 5.20
CA LYS A 778 -1.22 13.47 5.37
C LYS A 778 -1.99 13.30 6.67
N LEU A 779 -3.05 12.52 6.59
CA LEU A 779 -3.85 12.11 7.74
C LEU A 779 -3.75 10.58 7.85
N THR A 780 -3.60 10.13 9.07
CA THR A 780 -3.56 8.69 9.42
C THR A 780 -4.65 8.41 10.44
N SER A 781 -4.82 7.16 10.79
CA SER A 781 -5.79 6.74 11.79
C SER A 781 -5.64 7.54 13.09
N ASP A 782 -6.75 7.84 13.71
CA ASP A 782 -6.97 8.53 15.00
C ASP A 782 -8.17 7.80 15.61
N TYR A 783 -7.90 6.65 16.23
CA TYR A 783 -8.94 5.69 16.55
C TYR A 783 -9.90 6.17 17.63
N ASP A 784 -9.37 6.83 18.68
CA ASP A 784 -10.17 7.40 19.77
C ASP A 784 -10.82 8.76 19.41
N GLY A 785 -10.25 9.44 18.38
CA GLY A 785 -10.77 10.72 17.87
C GLY A 785 -10.36 11.94 18.69
N ASP A 786 -9.28 11.86 19.44
CA ASP A 786 -8.78 12.97 20.27
C ASP A 786 -8.02 14.02 19.45
N GLY A 787 -7.58 13.68 18.24
CA GLY A 787 -6.92 14.51 17.25
C GLY A 787 -5.41 14.34 17.18
N GLU A 788 -4.83 13.40 17.90
CA GLU A 788 -3.48 12.88 17.71
C GLU A 788 -3.56 11.58 16.89
N PRO A 789 -2.74 11.37 15.86
CA PRO A 789 -2.80 10.12 15.07
C PRO A 789 -2.17 8.96 15.82
N ASP A 790 -2.72 7.76 15.67
CA ASP A 790 -2.26 6.50 16.31
C ASP A 790 -0.73 6.28 16.22
N SER A 791 -0.09 6.76 15.18
CA SER A 791 1.37 6.62 14.99
C SER A 791 2.24 7.41 15.97
N ILE A 792 1.67 8.35 16.71
CA ILE A 792 2.35 9.20 17.69
C ILE A 792 1.57 9.35 18.99
N ASP A 793 0.39 8.77 19.07
CA ASP A 793 -0.36 8.61 20.30
C ASP A 793 0.32 7.55 21.18
N ASP A 794 0.19 7.65 22.45
CA ASP A 794 0.69 6.66 23.40
C ASP A 794 -0.44 5.74 23.91
N ASP A 795 -1.72 5.99 23.49
CA ASP A 795 -2.96 5.31 23.94
C ASP A 795 -4.01 5.39 22.80
N ASP A 796 -3.84 4.51 21.78
CA ASP A 796 -4.52 4.59 20.48
C ASP A 796 -6.06 4.54 20.55
N ASP A 797 -6.64 3.90 21.57
CA ASP A 797 -8.10 3.78 21.73
C ASP A 797 -8.70 4.58 22.89
N GLY A 798 -7.82 5.25 23.67
CA GLY A 798 -8.24 6.16 24.73
C GLY A 798 -8.82 5.48 25.96
N ASP A 799 -8.46 4.24 26.21
CA ASP A 799 -8.98 3.42 27.31
C ASP A 799 -8.23 3.64 28.62
N TYR A 800 -7.11 4.41 28.59
CA TYR A 800 -6.15 4.73 29.65
C TYR A 800 -5.05 3.68 29.90
N ILE A 801 -4.94 2.66 29.07
CA ILE A 801 -3.78 1.77 29.01
C ILE A 801 -2.96 2.19 27.79
N ILE A 802 -1.68 2.48 28.00
CA ILE A 802 -0.83 2.89 26.88
C ILE A 802 -0.43 1.68 26.04
N ASP A 803 -0.32 1.85 24.71
CA ASP A 803 -0.11 0.83 23.68
C ASP A 803 0.91 -0.25 24.01
N ILE A 804 2.02 0.11 24.66
CA ILE A 804 3.09 -0.84 25.00
C ILE A 804 2.71 -1.85 26.09
N TYR A 805 1.60 -1.59 26.81
CA TYR A 805 1.04 -2.47 27.84
C TYR A 805 -0.35 -2.97 27.48
N ASP A 806 -0.93 -2.40 26.44
CA ASP A 806 -2.24 -2.73 25.93
C ASP A 806 -2.15 -3.89 24.94
N LYS A 807 -2.86 -4.99 25.26
CA LYS A 807 -2.99 -6.14 24.37
C LYS A 807 -4.04 -5.93 23.29
N CYS A 808 -4.98 -5.00 23.51
CA CYS A 808 -6.11 -4.69 22.63
C CYS A 808 -6.13 -3.21 22.20
N GLN A 809 -5.06 -2.72 21.60
CA GLN A 809 -4.79 -1.33 21.19
C GLN A 809 -5.93 -0.65 20.38
N TYR A 810 -6.98 -1.36 20.00
CA TYR A 810 -8.13 -0.85 19.26
C TYR A 810 -9.45 -1.38 19.83
N SER A 811 -9.59 -1.37 21.15
CA SER A 811 -10.82 -1.71 21.84
C SER A 811 -11.98 -0.82 21.42
N ALA A 812 -13.20 -1.23 21.72
CA ALA A 812 -14.38 -0.48 21.29
C ALA A 812 -14.35 0.97 21.82
N ASN A 813 -14.46 1.93 20.92
CA ASN A 813 -14.41 3.37 21.21
C ASN A 813 -15.34 3.76 22.38
N GLY A 814 -14.76 4.40 23.41
CA GLY A 814 -15.41 4.80 24.64
C GLY A 814 -15.43 3.71 25.72
N PHE A 815 -14.70 2.65 25.53
CA PHE A 815 -14.30 1.73 26.59
C PHE A 815 -13.33 2.44 27.55
N GLU A 816 -13.36 2.15 28.81
CA GLU A 816 -12.40 2.59 29.80
C GLU A 816 -11.91 1.34 30.52
N SER A 817 -10.61 1.01 30.46
CA SER A 817 -10.00 -0.08 31.18
C SER A 817 -10.07 0.19 32.68
N ILE A 818 -11.04 -0.39 33.30
CA ILE A 818 -11.22 -0.38 34.76
C ILE A 818 -11.58 -1.78 35.21
N ALA A 819 -11.19 -2.16 36.43
CA ALA A 819 -11.38 -3.50 37.02
C ALA A 819 -12.84 -4.05 37.03
N ALA A 820 -13.80 -3.34 36.50
CA ALA A 820 -15.17 -3.79 36.30
C ALA A 820 -15.46 -4.31 34.89
N PHE A 821 -14.61 -4.00 33.94
CA PHE A 821 -14.73 -4.30 32.51
C PHE A 821 -13.46 -4.88 31.90
N ASP A 822 -12.35 -4.80 32.60
CA ASP A 822 -11.03 -5.28 32.30
C ASP A 822 -10.43 -5.70 33.64
N HIS A 823 -10.45 -6.99 33.91
CA HIS A 823 -10.15 -7.52 35.25
C HIS A 823 -8.64 -7.51 35.54
N ASP A 824 -7.82 -7.87 34.58
CA ASP A 824 -6.37 -7.94 34.70
C ASP A 824 -5.67 -6.65 34.32
N SER A 825 -6.38 -5.69 33.75
CA SER A 825 -5.90 -4.38 33.31
C SER A 825 -4.87 -4.47 32.16
N ASP A 826 -5.18 -5.28 31.16
CA ASP A 826 -4.34 -5.47 30.00
C ASP A 826 -4.81 -4.69 28.75
N GLY A 827 -5.93 -3.94 28.86
CA GLY A 827 -6.53 -3.14 27.81
C GLY A 827 -7.62 -3.87 27.03
N CYS A 828 -7.82 -5.16 27.27
CA CYS A 828 -8.87 -5.92 26.61
C CYS A 828 -10.15 -5.92 27.45
N ARG A 829 -11.31 -5.87 26.78
CA ARG A 829 -12.60 -5.87 27.49
C ARG A 829 -13.07 -7.29 27.75
N ASP A 830 -13.26 -7.68 29.05
CA ASP A 830 -13.70 -8.98 29.51
C ASP A 830 -14.95 -9.54 28.78
N SER A 831 -15.81 -8.70 28.21
CA SER A 831 -17.10 -9.16 27.69
C SER A 831 -17.05 -9.77 26.30
N ASP A 832 -16.08 -9.40 25.47
CA ASP A 832 -16.03 -9.74 24.04
C ASP A 832 -14.66 -9.59 23.36
N GLU A 833 -13.66 -9.10 24.05
CA GLU A 833 -12.30 -8.89 23.49
C GLU A 833 -11.26 -9.73 24.22
N ASP A 834 -11.50 -10.08 25.48
CA ASP A 834 -10.67 -10.96 26.28
C ASP A 834 -11.27 -12.35 26.37
N ASP A 835 -10.46 -13.37 26.16
CA ASP A 835 -10.81 -14.78 26.31
C ASP A 835 -10.19 -15.39 27.58
N ASP A 836 -9.40 -14.60 28.38
CA ASP A 836 -8.65 -15.02 29.56
C ASP A 836 -8.62 -13.84 30.55
N ASP A 837 -9.77 -13.56 31.16
CA ASP A 837 -10.08 -12.34 31.92
C ASP A 837 -9.12 -12.04 33.11
N ASP A 838 -8.26 -13.00 33.56
CA ASP A 838 -7.31 -12.80 34.64
C ASP A 838 -5.83 -13.08 34.28
N ASP A 839 -5.57 -13.38 32.97
CA ASP A 839 -4.25 -13.61 32.37
C ASP A 839 -3.45 -14.72 33.08
N ASP A 840 -4.14 -15.78 33.53
CA ASP A 840 -3.51 -16.93 34.14
C ASP A 840 -3.00 -17.99 33.13
N GLY A 841 -3.42 -17.86 31.85
CA GLY A 841 -3.07 -18.70 30.71
C GLY A 841 -4.11 -19.78 30.38
N LEU A 842 -5.28 -19.79 31.02
CA LEU A 842 -6.46 -20.57 30.71
C LEU A 842 -7.57 -19.66 30.19
N ASN A 843 -8.22 -20.07 29.10
CA ASN A 843 -9.37 -19.30 28.59
C ASN A 843 -10.57 -19.46 29.51
N ASP A 844 -11.37 -18.41 29.71
CA ASP A 844 -12.61 -18.36 30.51
C ASP A 844 -13.55 -19.54 30.30
N SER A 845 -13.60 -20.11 29.12
CA SER A 845 -14.49 -21.21 28.75
C SER A 845 -14.11 -22.56 29.38
N ILE A 846 -12.91 -22.68 29.89
CA ILE A 846 -12.34 -23.89 30.50
C ILE A 846 -11.77 -23.61 31.90
N ASP A 847 -11.85 -22.38 32.34
CA ASP A 847 -11.42 -21.89 33.62
C ASP A 847 -12.61 -21.84 34.58
N ASP A 848 -12.46 -22.46 35.75
CA ASP A 848 -13.47 -22.43 36.82
C ASP A 848 -13.38 -21.14 37.64
N CYS A 849 -12.28 -20.39 37.54
CA CYS A 849 -12.06 -19.11 38.19
C CYS A 849 -11.77 -17.95 37.22
N PRO A 850 -12.54 -17.71 36.13
CA PRO A 850 -12.22 -16.82 35.00
C PRO A 850 -12.02 -15.33 35.36
N LYS A 851 -12.15 -14.94 36.58
CA LYS A 851 -11.85 -13.63 37.19
C LYS A 851 -11.17 -13.82 38.52
N GLY A 852 -10.24 -14.72 38.53
CA GLY A 852 -9.46 -15.08 39.69
C GLY A 852 -8.39 -14.05 40.02
N MET A 853 -7.29 -14.47 40.57
CA MET A 853 -6.17 -13.60 40.93
C MET A 853 -5.28 -13.37 39.70
N THR A 854 -5.09 -12.12 39.35
CA THR A 854 -4.18 -11.73 38.25
C THR A 854 -2.70 -11.85 38.64
N GLY A 855 -1.84 -11.97 37.60
CA GLY A 855 -0.36 -11.88 37.78
C GLY A 855 0.34 -13.18 38.19
N TRP A 856 -0.27 -14.31 37.93
CA TRP A 856 0.29 -15.64 38.02
C TRP A 856 0.05 -16.41 36.71
N SER A 857 0.49 -17.64 36.63
CA SER A 857 0.17 -18.50 35.51
C SER A 857 -0.12 -19.92 35.94
N SER A 858 -1.16 -20.52 35.42
CA SER A 858 -1.55 -21.90 35.62
C SER A 858 -0.41 -22.86 35.27
N SER A 859 -0.06 -23.69 36.19
CA SER A 859 0.96 -24.73 36.05
C SER A 859 0.83 -25.76 37.13
N ASN A 860 1.35 -26.98 36.96
CA ASN A 860 1.34 -28.07 37.93
C ASN A 860 1.96 -27.72 39.32
N LEU A 861 2.46 -26.50 39.51
CA LEU A 861 3.00 -26.01 40.78
C LEU A 861 2.06 -24.99 41.46
N THR A 862 1.20 -24.36 40.69
CA THR A 862 0.33 -23.25 41.09
C THR A 862 -1.15 -23.57 40.93
N ASP A 863 -1.45 -24.58 40.14
CA ASP A 863 -2.75 -25.07 39.72
C ASP A 863 -2.53 -26.55 39.32
N LEU A 864 -2.82 -27.45 40.22
CA LEU A 864 -2.41 -28.82 40.06
C LEU A 864 -3.33 -29.63 39.15
N ASP A 865 -4.61 -29.37 39.21
CA ASP A 865 -5.62 -30.03 38.37
C ASP A 865 -5.91 -29.30 37.10
N SER A 866 -5.35 -28.11 36.92
CA SER A 866 -5.45 -27.28 35.72
C SER A 866 -6.87 -26.78 35.45
N ASP A 867 -7.54 -26.33 36.48
CA ASP A 867 -8.90 -25.79 36.38
C ASP A 867 -8.94 -24.24 36.32
N GLY A 868 -7.78 -23.55 36.45
CA GLY A 868 -7.67 -22.10 36.41
C GLY A 868 -7.75 -21.42 37.76
N CYS A 869 -7.97 -22.14 38.84
CA CYS A 869 -7.95 -21.61 40.17
C CYS A 869 -6.56 -21.79 40.82
N MET A 870 -6.04 -20.76 41.49
CA MET A 870 -4.75 -20.86 42.14
C MET A 870 -4.81 -21.72 43.42
N ASP A 871 -4.14 -22.85 43.47
CA ASP A 871 -4.06 -23.78 44.65
C ASP A 871 -3.91 -23.06 46.00
N ALA A 872 -3.17 -22.00 46.03
CA ALA A 872 -2.81 -21.36 47.32
C ALA A 872 -3.90 -20.44 47.88
N LEU A 873 -4.82 -19.93 47.07
CA LEU A 873 -5.70 -18.83 47.47
C LEU A 873 -7.14 -18.93 46.95
N GLU A 874 -7.40 -19.62 45.88
CA GLU A 874 -8.68 -19.64 45.17
C GLU A 874 -9.27 -21.04 45.09
N ASP A 875 -8.44 -22.02 44.88
CA ASP A 875 -8.85 -23.41 44.87
C ASP A 875 -9.04 -23.94 46.31
N TYR A 876 -10.06 -24.74 46.45
CA TYR A 876 -10.40 -25.42 47.72
C TYR A 876 -10.25 -26.93 47.59
N ASP A 877 -9.90 -27.46 46.44
CA ASP A 877 -9.73 -28.89 46.13
C ASP A 877 -8.55 -29.05 45.13
N ASP A 878 -7.33 -28.73 45.58
CA ASP A 878 -6.09 -28.61 44.80
C ASP A 878 -5.84 -29.74 43.78
N ASP A 879 -6.47 -30.91 43.93
CA ASP A 879 -6.22 -32.08 43.09
C ASP A 879 -7.49 -32.67 42.45
N ALA A 880 -8.63 -31.98 42.58
CA ALA A 880 -9.94 -32.31 42.00
C ALA A 880 -10.43 -33.73 42.33
N ASP A 881 -10.16 -34.24 43.53
CA ASP A 881 -10.59 -35.57 43.95
C ASP A 881 -11.98 -35.60 44.60
N GLY A 882 -12.54 -34.40 44.87
CA GLY A 882 -13.88 -34.17 45.43
C GLY A 882 -13.86 -34.03 46.96
N TYR A 883 -12.73 -33.88 47.59
CA TYR A 883 -12.55 -33.49 48.99
C TYR A 883 -11.88 -32.12 49.06
N GLU A 884 -12.54 -31.20 49.78
CA GLU A 884 -11.94 -29.87 49.99
C GLU A 884 -10.64 -29.99 50.83
N ASP A 885 -9.60 -29.21 50.54
CA ASP A 885 -8.28 -29.21 51.14
C ASP A 885 -8.25 -29.33 52.68
N TYR A 886 -9.19 -28.68 53.31
CA TYR A 886 -9.28 -28.74 54.78
C TYR A 886 -9.80 -30.08 55.31
N GLU A 887 -10.43 -30.89 54.45
CA GLU A 887 -10.89 -32.25 54.73
C GLU A 887 -9.95 -33.32 54.19
N ASP A 888 -9.11 -32.91 53.17
CA ASP A 888 -8.14 -33.77 52.49
C ASP A 888 -6.83 -33.89 53.25
N TYR A 889 -6.38 -35.10 53.41
CA TYR A 889 -5.08 -35.38 54.03
C TYR A 889 -3.94 -35.40 52.96
N CYS A 890 -4.28 -35.67 51.74
CA CYS A 890 -3.34 -35.77 50.60
C CYS A 890 -3.50 -34.64 49.59
N GLN A 891 -3.92 -33.47 49.92
CA GLN A 891 -4.28 -32.23 49.22
C GLN A 891 -3.70 -32.00 47.81
N ARG A 892 -2.74 -32.76 47.38
CA ARG A 892 -2.08 -32.61 46.06
C ARG A 892 -1.88 -33.95 45.34
N ILE A 893 -2.56 -34.99 45.79
CA ILE A 893 -2.48 -36.33 45.22
C ILE A 893 -3.88 -36.91 45.20
N PRO A 894 -4.56 -36.86 44.04
CA PRO A 894 -5.96 -37.27 43.94
C PRO A 894 -6.17 -38.69 44.46
N GLY A 895 -7.13 -38.85 45.37
CA GLY A 895 -7.44 -40.13 45.94
C GLY A 895 -8.91 -40.35 46.22
N ASN A 896 -9.27 -41.52 46.73
CA ASN A 896 -10.66 -41.96 46.94
C ASN A 896 -10.85 -42.57 48.32
N SER A 897 -9.86 -42.45 49.21
CA SER A 897 -10.00 -42.92 50.58
C SER A 897 -11.07 -42.18 51.37
N THR A 898 -11.90 -42.89 52.09
CA THR A 898 -12.98 -42.37 52.94
C THR A 898 -12.65 -42.41 54.43
N MET A 899 -11.45 -42.77 54.79
CA MET A 899 -11.01 -42.93 56.16
C MET A 899 -10.96 -41.59 56.92
N GLU A 900 -11.51 -41.48 58.09
CA GLU A 900 -11.80 -40.19 58.82
C GLU A 900 -10.59 -39.24 59.00
N TYR A 901 -9.35 -39.79 59.01
CA TYR A 901 -8.13 -39.01 59.15
C TYR A 901 -7.15 -39.08 57.95
N GLU A 902 -7.55 -39.74 56.90
CA GLU A 902 -6.80 -39.89 55.63
C GLU A 902 -7.72 -39.85 54.40
N LYS A 903 -8.76 -39.03 54.46
CA LYS A 903 -9.65 -38.75 53.33
C LYS A 903 -8.80 -38.16 52.19
N GLY A 904 -9.21 -38.41 50.97
CA GLY A 904 -8.58 -37.87 49.80
C GLY A 904 -7.28 -38.54 49.38
N CYS A 905 -6.72 -39.45 50.19
CA CYS A 905 -5.51 -40.18 49.79
C CYS A 905 -5.81 -41.33 48.84
N PRO A 906 -4.89 -41.71 47.91
CA PRO A 906 -5.04 -42.84 47.03
C PRO A 906 -5.35 -44.17 47.80
N ASP A 907 -6.39 -44.87 47.35
CA ASP A 907 -6.79 -46.19 47.81
C ASP A 907 -6.97 -47.03 46.54
N SER A 908 -5.87 -47.71 46.18
CA SER A 908 -5.76 -48.38 44.86
C SER A 908 -6.67 -49.61 44.69
N ASP A 909 -7.05 -50.27 45.78
CA ASP A 909 -7.90 -51.49 45.69
C ASP A 909 -9.32 -51.28 46.26
N GLY A 910 -9.56 -50.10 46.88
CA GLY A 910 -10.88 -49.70 47.30
C GLY A 910 -11.39 -50.34 48.57
N ASP A 911 -10.51 -50.78 49.46
CA ASP A 911 -10.84 -51.43 50.70
C ASP A 911 -11.17 -50.43 51.82
N GLY A 912 -10.91 -49.16 51.61
CA GLY A 912 -11.17 -48.05 52.52
C GLY A 912 -9.93 -47.61 53.30
N ARG A 913 -8.79 -48.23 53.07
CA ARG A 913 -7.49 -47.79 53.56
C ARG A 913 -6.63 -47.18 52.52
N PRO A 914 -6.02 -46.03 52.75
CA PRO A 914 -5.15 -45.43 51.76
C PRO A 914 -3.85 -46.22 51.59
N ASP A 915 -3.30 -46.23 50.39
CA ASP A 915 -2.07 -46.93 49.99
C ASP A 915 -0.89 -46.67 50.90
N ILE A 916 -0.81 -45.47 51.47
CA ILE A 916 0.28 -45.10 52.38
C ILE A 916 0.25 -45.81 53.76
N LEU A 917 -0.92 -46.28 54.17
CA LEU A 917 -1.15 -47.02 55.41
C LEU A 917 -1.49 -48.46 55.17
N ASP A 918 -1.60 -48.90 53.95
CA ASP A 918 -1.92 -50.26 53.57
C ASP A 918 -0.65 -51.06 53.19
N PRO A 919 -0.34 -52.12 53.94
CA PRO A 919 0.73 -53.04 53.56
C PRO A 919 0.49 -53.73 52.19
N PHE A 920 -0.76 -53.80 51.75
CA PHE A 920 -1.19 -54.54 50.56
C PHE A 920 -2.02 -53.68 49.59
N PRO A 921 -1.53 -52.58 49.08
CA PRO A 921 -2.31 -51.53 48.34
C PRO A 921 -2.94 -51.98 47.06
N ASN A 922 -2.95 -53.23 46.73
CA ASN A 922 -3.57 -53.81 45.53
C ASN A 922 -4.38 -55.07 45.84
N ASP A 923 -4.72 -55.31 47.10
CA ASP A 923 -5.50 -56.49 47.52
C ASP A 923 -6.58 -56.08 48.53
N ALA A 924 -7.72 -55.71 48.08
CA ALA A 924 -8.87 -55.27 48.85
C ALA A 924 -9.37 -56.28 49.88
N SER A 925 -8.78 -57.43 49.98
CA SER A 925 -9.08 -58.42 51.05
C SER A 925 -8.07 -58.41 52.21
N GLU A 926 -6.98 -57.66 52.06
CA GLU A 926 -5.91 -57.55 53.06
C GLU A 926 -5.52 -56.07 53.27
N TRP A 927 -5.62 -55.59 54.48
CA TRP A 927 -5.33 -54.20 54.85
C TRP A 927 -4.41 -54.04 56.05
N GLN A 928 -3.94 -55.19 56.64
CA GLN A 928 -3.06 -55.15 57.77
C GLN A 928 -2.13 -56.35 57.77
N ASP A 929 -0.89 -56.14 58.10
CA ASP A 929 0.10 -57.16 58.40
C ASP A 929 0.64 -56.85 59.80
N THR A 930 0.21 -57.63 60.80
CA THR A 930 0.48 -57.28 62.21
C THR A 930 1.83 -57.69 62.63
N ASP A 931 2.38 -58.79 62.10
CA ASP A 931 3.68 -59.28 62.45
C ASP A 931 4.79 -59.00 61.44
N GLY A 932 4.40 -58.48 60.27
CA GLY A 932 5.31 -57.97 59.22
C GLY A 932 5.97 -59.04 58.38
N ASP A 933 5.32 -60.20 58.21
CA ASP A 933 5.89 -61.30 57.44
C ASP A 933 5.53 -61.32 55.93
N GLY A 934 4.68 -60.33 55.51
CA GLY A 934 4.30 -60.17 54.14
C GLY A 934 3.05 -60.96 53.68
N VAL A 935 2.33 -61.57 54.61
CA VAL A 935 1.01 -62.16 54.45
C VAL A 935 0.00 -61.35 55.24
N GLY A 936 -1.10 -61.00 54.61
CA GLY A 936 -2.13 -60.18 55.25
C GLY A 936 -2.86 -60.92 56.35
N ASN A 937 -3.25 -60.19 57.36
CA ASN A 937 -3.91 -60.79 58.51
C ASN A 937 -5.11 -61.66 58.23
N ASN A 938 -5.83 -61.42 57.12
CA ASN A 938 -7.00 -62.19 56.76
C ASN A 938 -6.66 -63.51 56.06
N SER A 939 -5.51 -63.59 55.41
CA SER A 939 -4.98 -64.72 54.72
C SER A 939 -3.95 -65.48 55.55
N ASP A 940 -3.50 -64.89 56.63
CA ASP A 940 -2.54 -65.46 57.52
C ASP A 940 -3.22 -66.30 58.62
N ALA A 941 -2.84 -67.56 58.79
CA ALA A 941 -3.34 -68.43 59.81
C ALA A 941 -2.80 -68.06 61.19
N PHE A 942 -1.68 -67.29 61.28
CA PHE A 942 -0.99 -66.87 62.48
C PHE A 942 -0.63 -65.38 62.53
N PRO A 943 -1.58 -64.46 62.48
CA PRO A 943 -1.39 -63.00 62.26
C PRO A 943 -0.57 -62.30 63.32
N LEU A 944 0.06 -62.95 64.26
CA LEU A 944 0.90 -62.43 65.33
C LEU A 944 2.22 -63.15 65.41
N ASP A 945 2.55 -64.07 64.51
CA ASP A 945 3.81 -64.81 64.49
C ASP A 945 4.48 -64.85 63.15
N ALA A 946 5.31 -63.88 62.86
CA ALA A 946 6.02 -63.68 61.59
C ALA A 946 6.90 -64.90 61.14
N THR A 947 6.84 -65.96 61.77
CA THR A 947 7.57 -67.18 61.41
C THR A 947 6.65 -68.28 60.90
N GLN A 948 5.32 -68.08 60.94
CA GLN A 948 4.29 -69.01 60.51
C GLN A 948 3.22 -68.32 59.70
N GLN A 949 2.95 -68.75 58.45
CA GLN A 949 2.02 -68.11 57.52
C GLN A 949 0.80 -68.93 57.13
N SER A 950 0.92 -70.30 57.22
CA SER A 950 -0.13 -71.16 56.82
C SER A 950 -0.28 -72.33 57.79
N ASP A 951 -1.53 -72.80 57.91
CA ASP A 951 -1.94 -73.99 58.66
C ASP A 951 -2.81 -74.87 57.75
N THR A 952 -2.17 -75.61 56.84
CA THR A 952 -2.88 -76.36 55.77
C THR A 952 -3.66 -77.58 56.30
N ASP A 953 -3.22 -78.15 57.47
CA ASP A 953 -3.88 -79.32 58.03
C ASP A 953 -4.83 -78.97 59.21
N GLY A 954 -4.81 -77.76 59.73
CA GLY A 954 -5.71 -77.21 60.75
C GLY A 954 -5.41 -77.67 62.13
N ASP A 955 -4.13 -77.95 62.43
CA ASP A 955 -3.75 -78.47 63.75
C ASP A 955 -3.35 -77.39 64.78
N GLY A 956 -3.25 -76.10 64.34
CA GLY A 956 -2.93 -74.93 65.10
C GLY A 956 -1.45 -74.68 65.24
N TYR A 957 -0.61 -75.26 64.42
CA TYR A 957 0.83 -75.05 64.29
C TYR A 957 1.11 -74.72 62.79
N GLY A 958 2.02 -73.84 62.51
CA GLY A 958 2.36 -73.47 61.12
C GLY A 958 3.06 -74.60 60.38
N ASP A 959 2.83 -74.64 59.02
CA ASP A 959 3.50 -75.59 58.15
C ASP A 959 4.99 -75.39 58.11
N GLU A 960 5.87 -76.44 58.25
CA GLU A 960 7.33 -76.37 58.21
C GLU A 960 7.88 -76.05 56.76
#